data_585a0177873be8bb6d20af107234345f
#
_entry.id   585a0177873be8bb6d20af107234345f
#
_cell.length_a   1.000
_cell.length_b   1.000
_cell.length_c   1.000
_cell.angle_alpha   90.00
_cell.angle_beta   90.00
_cell.angle_gamma   90.00
#
_symmetry.space_group_name_H-M   'P 1'
#
loop_
_entity.id
_entity.type
_entity.pdbx_description
1 polymer ?
#
loop_
_entity_poly.entity_id
_entity_poly.type
_entity_poly.pdbx_seq_one_letter_code
_entity_poly.pdbx_strand_id
1 'polypeptide(L)'
;MKTNKLIKGIIFTFSLLLPLSFNTQAQANSSKGQIRTLTIEQAEALKHHKSSAKRSSAKKSTAQKKSSKSRKATASNKKTAHSSTKKSRKKNTKTQAKTRVRTTTPQERAIQSEYVTAPFDFSDENPLIATTPTLIAQRKYFADAERAIKSGDTDTALSIQNNYLRNYPLSLWIDYWYLANNMDVSKYPQVKQFINSKVHQELGLLLKRKYIEYLSSVGQYKLVSDLIGKKPFQDDSEMAKSQQALQCRFYEARWQQGIADVTAATFASKMYLQLSPYPSSCAGLIYLWGQNGYLDDKVQLEKFERAYITKKYTETTRSLAHGLEQTQFASRVAQEMSLYDNPAAVLSLDYVEGDENTQRTAVLAFKRFANLDPKSATPAFESFAEKFKISDTERLEIFQIIAKGFLSRQSTEEEVQWVDRNLPAVVWSEEIKIMRMRKAIWFAQWQIVYDLYDHLTELDKNAVNWRYWKARAACEIGRTQESKSLMAKVAKDRSFFGFLAAQELSLKMPFNHEHLSKSAQWPQTVAKNKAAVRFFEFRALKDSNAAIEWREIAKTGTNDEAMLMAEWALSTGNISYAISSVVAGQRWSALDYRFPKPFLPLYQKYSSYSNVPISFLYGISRQESMLNPDIKSPVGAVGLMQLMPGTAKMVSKKNNWSYSGTGDLVVPENNIRLGSAYLRDMLDRFDNNRILAAAAYNAGPGRINIWKSKDGKGRDAAMYVENIPFKETRQYVQNVLLYDTIYKKLLTGQEDRLLNSNELGYRY
;
A
#
# COMPACT_ATOMS: atom_id res chain seq x y z
N MET A 1 19.75 -38.49 -16.72
CA MET A 1 18.39 -37.99 -16.82
C MET A 1 18.19 -36.93 -15.75
N LYS A 2 18.17 -35.68 -16.14
CA LYS A 2 18.20 -34.50 -15.25
C LYS A 2 16.76 -33.98 -15.05
N THR A 3 16.27 -34.04 -13.84
CA THR A 3 15.01 -33.41 -13.47
C THR A 3 15.27 -31.99 -12.94
N ASN A 4 14.86 -31.01 -13.71
CA ASN A 4 14.85 -29.60 -13.34
C ASN A 4 13.76 -29.35 -12.28
N LYS A 5 14.19 -29.01 -11.07
CA LYS A 5 13.29 -28.40 -10.06
C LYS A 5 13.18 -26.90 -10.32
N LEU A 6 12.11 -26.49 -10.96
CA LEU A 6 11.63 -25.11 -10.95
C LEU A 6 10.75 -24.92 -9.72
N ILE A 7 11.34 -24.43 -8.64
CA ILE A 7 10.59 -23.85 -7.52
C ILE A 7 10.28 -22.40 -7.91
N LYS A 8 9.08 -22.16 -8.48
CA LYS A 8 8.53 -20.81 -8.59
C LYS A 8 8.00 -20.42 -7.21
N GLY A 9 8.75 -19.57 -6.53
CA GLY A 9 8.29 -18.91 -5.30
C GLY A 9 7.05 -18.07 -5.60
N ILE A 10 6.01 -18.30 -4.84
CA ILE A 10 4.79 -17.51 -4.82
C ILE A 10 5.16 -16.14 -4.27
N ILE A 11 5.18 -15.16 -5.15
CA ILE A 11 5.31 -13.75 -4.78
C ILE A 11 3.95 -13.34 -4.23
N PHE A 12 3.78 -13.42 -2.91
CA PHE A 12 2.83 -12.55 -2.23
C PHE A 12 3.37 -11.14 -2.37
N THR A 13 2.94 -10.44 -3.40
CA THR A 13 3.09 -8.99 -3.46
C THR A 13 2.21 -8.39 -2.38
N PHE A 14 2.72 -8.36 -1.15
CA PHE A 14 2.35 -7.31 -0.24
C PHE A 14 2.76 -6.02 -0.93
N SER A 15 1.80 -5.31 -1.48
CA SER A 15 1.94 -3.90 -1.81
C SER A 15 1.98 -3.12 -0.49
N LEU A 16 2.96 -3.40 0.35
CA LEU A 16 3.52 -2.48 1.32
C LEU A 16 4.44 -1.56 0.53
N LEU A 17 3.84 -0.72 -0.32
CA LEU A 17 4.37 0.58 -0.64
C LEU A 17 4.29 1.39 0.65
N LEU A 18 5.22 1.14 1.57
CA LEU A 18 5.68 2.22 2.41
C LEU A 18 6.25 3.26 1.43
N PRO A 19 5.69 4.46 1.39
CA PRO A 19 6.48 5.58 0.97
C PRO A 19 7.55 5.70 2.05
N LEU A 20 8.75 5.15 1.82
CA LEU A 20 9.94 5.69 2.44
C LEU A 20 10.05 7.11 1.88
N SER A 21 9.31 8.03 2.48
CA SER A 21 9.50 9.47 2.30
C SER A 21 10.82 9.81 2.97
N PHE A 22 11.92 9.47 2.32
CA PHE A 22 13.14 10.20 2.53
C PHE A 22 12.92 11.58 1.92
N ASN A 23 12.81 12.59 2.78
CA ASN A 23 12.88 13.99 2.45
C ASN A 23 14.12 14.26 1.59
N THR A 24 13.97 14.22 0.30
CA THR A 24 14.78 15.01 -0.60
C THR A 24 14.16 16.40 -0.57
N GLN A 25 14.68 17.28 0.31
CA GLN A 25 14.51 18.70 0.14
C GLN A 25 15.27 19.13 -1.12
N ALA A 26 14.56 19.08 -2.25
CA ALA A 26 14.79 20.01 -3.32
C ALA A 26 13.84 21.18 -3.06
N GLN A 27 14.39 22.33 -2.73
CA GLN A 27 13.66 23.57 -2.71
C GLN A 27 12.99 23.78 -4.07
N ALA A 28 11.68 23.75 -4.09
CA ALA A 28 10.87 24.44 -5.07
C ALA A 28 9.75 25.11 -4.32
N ASN A 29 9.84 26.43 -4.26
CA ASN A 29 8.73 27.30 -3.90
C ASN A 29 7.51 26.96 -4.74
N SER A 30 6.41 26.82 -4.10
CA SER A 30 5.14 27.45 -4.43
C SER A 30 3.90 26.56 -4.27
N SER A 31 2.95 27.15 -3.61
CA SER A 31 1.51 27.11 -3.84
C SER A 31 0.82 25.72 -3.93
N LYS A 32 -0.06 25.57 -2.97
CA LYS A 32 -1.22 24.68 -2.98
C LYS A 32 -1.82 24.54 -4.39
N GLY A 33 -1.73 23.33 -4.95
CA GLY A 33 -2.40 22.97 -6.19
C GLY A 33 -2.73 21.49 -6.13
N GLN A 34 -4.01 21.18 -5.98
CA GLN A 34 -4.56 19.87 -6.29
C GLN A 34 -4.14 19.51 -7.71
N ILE A 35 -3.46 18.38 -7.89
CA ILE A 35 -3.20 17.83 -9.23
C ILE A 35 -4.56 17.33 -9.75
N ARG A 36 -5.24 18.18 -10.53
CA ARG A 36 -6.32 17.76 -11.41
C ARG A 36 -5.68 17.01 -12.57
N THR A 37 -6.05 15.77 -12.76
CA THR A 37 -5.79 15.04 -14.00
C THR A 37 -6.55 15.77 -15.12
N LEU A 38 -5.81 16.46 -15.98
CA LEU A 38 -6.36 17.12 -17.15
C LEU A 38 -6.64 16.05 -18.22
N THR A 39 -7.79 16.11 -18.88
CA THR A 39 -8.04 15.41 -20.13
C THR A 39 -7.15 15.99 -21.25
N ILE A 40 -6.94 15.24 -22.31
CA ILE A 40 -6.12 15.69 -23.46
C ILE A 40 -6.64 17.02 -24.01
N GLU A 41 -7.96 17.23 -24.07
CA GLU A 41 -8.59 18.49 -24.47
C GLU A 41 -8.30 19.64 -23.51
N GLN A 42 -8.24 19.40 -22.19
CA GLN A 42 -7.88 20.42 -21.21
C GLN A 42 -6.40 20.84 -21.34
N ALA A 43 -5.53 19.94 -21.77
CA ALA A 43 -4.14 20.27 -22.05
C ALA A 43 -3.96 21.10 -23.33
N GLU A 44 -4.80 20.89 -24.35
CA GLU A 44 -4.82 21.68 -25.59
C GLU A 44 -5.47 23.04 -25.41
N ALA A 45 -6.57 23.14 -24.67
CA ALA A 45 -7.20 24.42 -24.29
C ALA A 45 -6.25 25.33 -23.52
N LEU A 46 -5.38 24.78 -22.67
CA LEU A 46 -4.35 25.53 -21.98
C LEU A 46 -3.21 26.02 -22.88
N LYS A 47 -2.95 25.36 -24.01
CA LYS A 47 -2.00 25.84 -25.03
C LYS A 47 -2.58 27.02 -25.81
N HIS A 48 -3.86 27.01 -26.15
CA HIS A 48 -4.56 28.11 -26.82
C HIS A 48 -4.76 29.33 -25.95
N HIS A 49 -5.02 29.17 -24.66
CA HIS A 49 -5.14 30.30 -23.72
C HIS A 49 -3.80 31.00 -23.44
N LYS A 50 -2.65 30.34 -23.55
CA LYS A 50 -1.34 31.01 -23.42
C LYS A 50 -0.93 31.84 -24.63
N SER A 51 -1.54 31.65 -25.79
CA SER A 51 -1.32 32.47 -26.97
C SER A 51 -2.19 33.72 -27.05
N SER A 52 -3.35 33.76 -26.37
CA SER A 52 -4.27 34.93 -26.34
C SER A 52 -4.00 35.89 -25.18
N ALA A 53 -3.31 35.47 -24.13
CA ALA A 53 -3.03 36.31 -22.96
C ALA A 53 -1.87 37.32 -23.13
N LYS A 54 -1.23 37.37 -24.32
CA LYS A 54 -0.15 38.34 -24.64
C LYS A 54 -0.62 39.60 -25.38
N ARG A 55 -1.95 39.80 -25.58
CA ARG A 55 -2.48 40.96 -26.33
C ARG A 55 -3.50 41.85 -25.62
N SER A 56 -3.71 41.77 -24.31
CA SER A 56 -4.66 42.67 -23.62
C SER A 56 -4.23 43.05 -22.21
N SER A 57 -3.08 43.73 -22.13
CA SER A 57 -2.76 44.51 -20.93
C SER A 57 -2.44 45.95 -21.34
N ALA A 58 -3.46 46.70 -21.74
CA ALA A 58 -3.45 48.16 -21.72
C ALA A 58 -4.91 48.66 -21.68
N LYS A 59 -5.21 49.34 -20.58
CA LYS A 59 -6.28 50.34 -20.37
C LYS A 59 -7.37 50.03 -19.33
N LYS A 60 -7.29 50.92 -18.34
CA LYS A 60 -8.32 51.60 -17.57
C LYS A 60 -8.78 51.02 -16.24
N SER A 61 -8.24 51.61 -15.27
CA SER A 61 -8.63 52.39 -14.07
C SER A 61 -10.07 52.90 -14.01
N THR A 62 -10.55 52.97 -12.74
CA THR A 62 -11.50 53.90 -12.10
C THR A 62 -12.92 53.45 -11.77
N ALA A 63 -13.19 53.72 -10.51
CA ALA A 63 -14.45 54.16 -9.87
C ALA A 63 -15.43 53.07 -9.39
N GLN A 64 -15.83 53.05 -8.19
CA GLN A 64 -16.47 53.77 -7.14
C GLN A 64 -17.29 52.81 -6.27
N LYS A 65 -17.04 52.79 -5.03
CA LYS A 65 -17.67 53.35 -3.79
C LYS A 65 -19.20 53.21 -3.61
N LYS A 66 -19.48 52.85 -2.35
CA LYS A 66 -20.71 53.09 -1.51
C LYS A 66 -21.62 51.90 -1.38
N SER A 67 -22.12 51.51 -0.26
CA SER A 67 -22.50 51.98 1.10
C SER A 67 -23.62 51.03 1.49
N SER A 68 -23.94 50.64 2.67
CA SER A 68 -24.25 51.24 3.93
C SER A 68 -24.78 50.16 4.91
N LYS A 69 -24.43 50.27 6.17
CA LYS A 69 -25.25 50.45 7.38
C LYS A 69 -26.46 49.52 7.55
N SER A 70 -26.77 48.95 8.69
CA SER A 70 -26.78 49.37 10.10
C SER A 70 -27.42 48.26 10.94
N ARG A 71 -27.22 48.05 12.12
CA ARG A 71 -27.55 48.54 13.44
C ARG A 71 -27.65 47.40 14.47
N LYS A 72 -26.95 47.58 15.57
CA LYS A 72 -27.37 47.86 16.99
C LYS A 72 -28.00 46.67 17.71
N ALA A 73 -27.78 46.37 18.95
CA ALA A 73 -27.14 46.88 20.18
C ALA A 73 -27.47 45.83 21.25
N THR A 74 -26.94 45.69 22.39
CA THR A 74 -26.58 46.44 23.58
C THR A 74 -26.06 45.48 24.65
N ALA A 75 -24.97 45.73 25.28
CA ALA A 75 -24.72 46.22 26.63
C ALA A 75 -24.88 45.13 27.73
N SER A 76 -24.08 44.98 28.80
CA SER A 76 -23.39 45.94 29.64
C SER A 76 -22.54 45.26 30.72
N ASN A 77 -21.42 45.87 31.06
CA ASN A 77 -20.93 46.23 32.40
C ASN A 77 -20.46 45.12 33.36
N LYS A 78 -19.40 45.21 34.11
CA LYS A 78 -18.49 46.27 34.62
C LYS A 78 -17.36 45.69 35.44
N LYS A 79 -16.19 46.32 35.37
CA LYS A 79 -15.25 46.80 36.40
C LYS A 79 -14.40 45.79 37.16
N THR A 80 -13.14 45.98 37.47
CA THR A 80 -12.16 47.06 37.66
C THR A 80 -10.80 46.40 37.91
N ALA A 81 -9.75 46.77 37.37
CA ALA A 81 -8.74 47.83 37.58
C ALA A 81 -7.52 47.38 38.45
N HIS A 82 -6.37 47.64 37.95
CA HIS A 82 -5.11 48.29 38.35
C HIS A 82 -3.87 47.50 37.90
N SER A 83 -3.14 47.97 37.01
CA SER A 83 -2.03 48.94 36.89
C SER A 83 -0.69 48.34 37.33
N SER A 84 0.25 48.29 36.43
CA SER A 84 1.41 49.20 36.42
C SER A 84 2.41 48.84 35.31
N THR A 85 2.81 49.88 34.67
CA THR A 85 3.83 50.14 33.70
C THR A 85 5.23 49.47 33.89
N LYS A 86 5.90 49.02 32.80
CA LYS A 86 7.15 49.63 32.39
C LYS A 86 7.58 49.23 30.96
N LYS A 87 7.97 50.23 30.20
CA LYS A 87 8.55 50.18 28.85
C LYS A 87 9.92 49.47 28.84
N SER A 88 10.24 48.74 27.75
CA SER A 88 11.43 49.07 26.97
C SER A 88 11.62 48.18 25.71
N ARG A 89 11.84 48.86 24.62
CA ARG A 89 12.69 48.64 23.45
C ARG A 89 12.57 47.35 22.61
N LYS A 90 12.05 47.56 21.39
CA LYS A 90 12.29 46.78 20.18
C LYS A 90 13.77 46.45 19.94
N LYS A 91 14.08 45.21 19.66
CA LYS A 91 15.16 44.83 18.77
C LYS A 91 14.67 43.68 17.88
N ASN A 92 14.62 43.94 16.59
CA ASN A 92 14.40 42.97 15.55
C ASN A 92 15.60 41.99 15.53
N THR A 93 15.32 40.72 15.67
CA THR A 93 16.24 39.66 15.30
C THR A 93 15.50 38.65 14.45
N LYS A 94 15.90 38.55 13.18
CA LYS A 94 15.51 37.51 12.24
C LYS A 94 15.94 36.18 12.82
N THR A 95 14.97 35.33 13.21
CA THR A 95 15.25 33.96 13.62
C THR A 95 15.16 33.07 12.37
N GLN A 96 16.31 32.71 11.84
CA GLN A 96 16.43 31.57 10.92
C GLN A 96 15.98 30.30 11.66
N ALA A 97 14.96 29.63 11.15
CA ALA A 97 14.57 28.30 11.61
C ALA A 97 15.66 27.30 11.21
N LYS A 98 16.60 27.04 12.12
CA LYS A 98 17.48 25.88 12.03
C LYS A 98 16.66 24.63 12.26
N THR A 99 16.52 23.80 11.24
CA THR A 99 16.03 22.42 11.35
C THR A 99 16.95 21.65 12.29
N ARG A 100 16.52 21.47 13.53
CA ARG A 100 17.21 20.63 14.50
C ARG A 100 17.06 19.17 14.07
N VAL A 101 18.14 18.61 13.56
CA VAL A 101 18.31 17.15 13.56
C VAL A 101 18.27 16.73 15.02
N ARG A 102 17.26 15.96 15.39
CA ARG A 102 17.07 15.45 16.75
C ARG A 102 18.17 14.44 17.03
N THR A 103 19.20 14.86 17.72
CA THR A 103 20.15 13.93 18.35
C THR A 103 19.41 13.23 19.48
N THR A 104 19.31 11.90 19.42
CA THR A 104 18.80 11.08 20.54
C THR A 104 19.58 11.41 21.82
N THR A 105 18.86 11.58 22.92
CA THR A 105 19.47 11.83 24.22
C THR A 105 20.32 10.63 24.67
N PRO A 106 21.31 10.80 25.54
CA PRO A 106 22.08 9.69 26.11
C PRO A 106 21.17 8.63 26.75
N GLN A 107 20.04 9.02 27.32
CA GLN A 107 19.04 8.14 27.92
C GLN A 107 18.26 7.35 26.85
N GLU A 108 17.90 7.97 25.72
CA GLU A 108 17.27 7.28 24.58
C GLU A 108 18.24 6.30 23.91
N ARG A 109 19.57 6.60 23.88
CA ARG A 109 20.61 5.67 23.41
C ARG A 109 20.82 4.51 24.38
N ALA A 110 20.79 4.74 25.69
CA ALA A 110 20.89 3.68 26.70
C ALA A 110 19.68 2.73 26.62
N ILE A 111 18.47 3.27 26.47
CA ILE A 111 17.26 2.47 26.27
C ILE A 111 17.32 1.66 24.96
N GLN A 112 17.99 2.16 23.93
CA GLN A 112 18.19 1.45 22.67
C GLN A 112 19.29 0.39 22.71
N SER A 113 20.34 0.60 23.55
CA SER A 113 21.46 -0.35 23.67
C SER A 113 21.15 -1.63 24.45
N GLU A 114 20.07 -1.66 25.24
CA GLU A 114 19.61 -2.86 25.96
C GLU A 114 19.03 -3.98 25.08
N TYR A 115 18.98 -3.78 23.75
CA TYR A 115 18.33 -4.72 22.81
C TYR A 115 19.28 -5.61 22.02
N VAL A 116 20.56 -5.42 22.15
CA VAL A 116 21.54 -6.25 21.45
C VAL A 116 21.66 -7.57 22.18
N THR A 117 21.09 -8.62 21.63
CA THR A 117 21.21 -9.99 22.15
C THR A 117 22.46 -10.69 21.63
N ALA A 118 23.19 -10.11 20.68
CA ALA A 118 24.38 -10.66 20.08
C ALA A 118 25.66 -10.25 20.87
N PRO A 119 26.64 -11.13 21.00
CA PRO A 119 27.91 -10.85 21.68
C PRO A 119 28.86 -10.01 20.81
N PHE A 120 28.34 -9.12 19.98
CA PHE A 120 29.13 -8.28 19.08
C PHE A 120 29.30 -6.89 19.68
N ASP A 121 30.56 -6.45 19.74
CA ASP A 121 30.88 -5.06 20.07
C ASP A 121 30.74 -4.22 18.80
N PHE A 122 29.69 -3.40 18.75
CA PHE A 122 29.46 -2.43 17.69
C PHE A 122 29.94 -1.03 18.06
N SER A 123 30.63 -0.86 19.19
CA SER A 123 31.18 0.44 19.63
C SER A 123 32.25 0.97 18.69
N ASP A 124 32.97 0.06 18.03
CA ASP A 124 33.78 0.36 16.87
C ASP A 124 32.91 0.35 15.59
N GLU A 125 32.28 1.46 15.30
CA GLU A 125 31.72 1.70 13.94
C GLU A 125 32.84 1.56 12.87
N ASN A 126 34.05 1.33 13.28
CA ASN A 126 35.27 1.74 12.62
C ASN A 126 36.07 0.72 11.82
N PRO A 127 35.93 -0.61 11.91
CA PRO A 127 36.72 -1.44 11.01
C PRO A 127 36.22 -1.40 9.56
N LEU A 128 34.97 -0.95 9.34
CA LEU A 128 34.40 -0.78 8.00
C LEU A 128 34.52 0.68 7.48
N ILE A 129 34.69 1.64 8.38
CA ILE A 129 35.01 3.02 8.05
C ILE A 129 36.51 3.23 8.31
N ALA A 130 37.36 2.72 7.41
CA ALA A 130 38.78 2.92 7.56
C ALA A 130 39.13 4.44 7.65
N THR A 131 39.96 4.77 8.60
CA THR A 131 40.41 6.15 8.89
C THR A 131 41.83 6.42 8.36
N THR A 132 42.27 5.67 7.35
CA THR A 132 43.55 5.89 6.74
C THR A 132 43.61 7.28 6.10
N PRO A 133 44.78 8.00 6.14
CA PRO A 133 44.92 9.29 5.49
C PRO A 133 44.49 9.29 4.02
N THR A 134 44.76 8.19 3.31
CA THR A 134 44.36 7.99 1.91
C THR A 134 42.85 8.02 1.75
N LEU A 135 42.12 7.32 2.61
CA LEU A 135 40.66 7.22 2.52
C LEU A 135 39.99 8.56 2.90
N ILE A 136 40.53 9.28 3.86
CA ILE A 136 40.07 10.64 4.22
C ILE A 136 40.24 11.59 3.04
N ALA A 137 41.37 11.52 2.34
CA ALA A 137 41.60 12.32 1.12
C ALA A 137 40.61 11.90 0.00
N GLN A 138 40.40 10.60 -0.20
CA GLN A 138 39.45 10.10 -1.20
C GLN A 138 38.01 10.54 -0.95
N ARG A 139 37.56 10.62 0.31
CA ARG A 139 36.23 11.17 0.66
C ARG A 139 36.09 12.62 0.21
N LYS A 140 37.14 13.43 0.36
CA LYS A 140 37.13 14.81 -0.12
C LYS A 140 37.02 14.87 -1.65
N TYR A 141 37.87 14.11 -2.35
CA TYR A 141 37.81 14.03 -3.81
C TYR A 141 36.43 13.50 -4.30
N PHE A 142 35.83 12.55 -3.60
CA PHE A 142 34.48 12.05 -3.94
C PHE A 142 33.42 13.14 -3.81
N ALA A 143 33.45 13.93 -2.72
CA ALA A 143 32.52 15.05 -2.53
C ALA A 143 32.75 16.16 -3.57
N ASP A 144 33.98 16.36 -4.04
CA ASP A 144 34.30 17.31 -5.11
C ASP A 144 33.74 16.80 -6.46
N ALA A 145 33.94 15.51 -6.77
CA ALA A 145 33.41 14.89 -7.98
C ALA A 145 31.86 14.88 -7.99
N GLU A 146 31.22 14.60 -6.85
CA GLU A 146 29.76 14.67 -6.69
C GLU A 146 29.24 16.09 -6.97
N ARG A 147 29.89 17.11 -6.44
CA ARG A 147 29.54 18.52 -6.71
C ARG A 147 29.69 18.87 -8.19
N ALA A 148 30.78 18.46 -8.82
CA ALA A 148 31.03 18.68 -10.24
C ALA A 148 29.93 18.04 -11.10
N ILE A 149 29.55 16.78 -10.85
CA ILE A 149 28.44 16.12 -11.56
C ILE A 149 27.10 16.83 -11.34
N LYS A 150 26.83 17.27 -10.12
CA LYS A 150 25.56 17.98 -9.81
C LYS A 150 25.49 19.36 -10.48
N SER A 151 26.63 20.00 -10.72
CA SER A 151 26.72 21.29 -11.47
C SER A 151 26.77 21.11 -12.99
N GLY A 152 26.86 19.86 -13.48
CA GLY A 152 26.96 19.54 -14.91
C GLY A 152 28.40 19.46 -15.42
N ASP A 153 29.42 19.72 -14.59
CA ASP A 153 30.81 19.61 -14.93
C ASP A 153 31.28 18.14 -14.86
N THR A 154 30.95 17.40 -15.91
CA THR A 154 31.23 15.98 -16.01
C THR A 154 32.70 15.66 -16.21
N ASP A 155 33.43 16.51 -16.92
CA ASP A 155 34.84 16.29 -17.26
C ASP A 155 35.73 16.40 -16.01
N THR A 156 35.48 17.41 -15.18
CA THR A 156 36.16 17.53 -13.87
C THR A 156 35.81 16.31 -12.99
N ALA A 157 34.57 15.88 -12.92
CA ALA A 157 34.20 14.72 -12.11
C ALA A 157 34.89 13.42 -12.55
N LEU A 158 34.92 13.14 -13.86
CA LEU A 158 35.60 11.97 -14.42
C LEU A 158 37.12 12.06 -14.26
N SER A 159 37.73 13.26 -14.38
CA SER A 159 39.14 13.49 -14.12
C SER A 159 39.51 13.18 -12.67
N ILE A 160 38.71 13.68 -11.71
CA ILE A 160 38.88 13.34 -10.28
C ILE A 160 38.76 11.84 -10.05
N GLN A 161 37.74 11.19 -10.64
CA GLN A 161 37.54 9.75 -10.53
C GLN A 161 38.76 8.97 -11.01
N ASN A 162 39.26 9.29 -12.20
CA ASN A 162 40.39 8.60 -12.82
C ASN A 162 41.71 8.79 -12.07
N ASN A 163 41.94 9.95 -11.53
CA ASN A 163 43.22 10.28 -10.88
C ASN A 163 43.26 9.86 -9.41
N TYR A 164 42.11 9.92 -8.68
CA TYR A 164 42.13 9.81 -7.21
C TYR A 164 41.19 8.71 -6.66
N LEU A 165 40.20 8.24 -7.45
CA LEU A 165 39.11 7.41 -6.92
C LEU A 165 39.01 6.02 -7.58
N ARG A 166 40.00 5.57 -8.36
CA ARG A 166 39.93 4.25 -9.07
C ARG A 166 39.59 3.06 -8.13
N ASN A 167 40.18 3.06 -6.93
CA ASN A 167 39.97 2.01 -5.94
C ASN A 167 39.08 2.44 -4.78
N TYR A 168 38.43 3.60 -4.89
CA TYR A 168 37.53 4.07 -3.85
C TYR A 168 36.20 3.33 -3.91
N PRO A 169 35.65 2.86 -2.78
CA PRO A 169 34.44 2.03 -2.79
C PRO A 169 33.23 2.66 -3.50
N LEU A 170 33.11 4.00 -3.44
CA LEU A 170 32.00 4.72 -4.07
C LEU A 170 32.26 5.18 -5.51
N SER A 171 33.40 4.80 -6.12
CA SER A 171 33.76 5.25 -7.49
C SER A 171 32.65 4.93 -8.51
N LEU A 172 32.02 3.76 -8.41
CA LEU A 172 30.91 3.36 -9.30
C LEU A 172 29.70 4.30 -9.25
N TRP A 173 29.53 5.08 -8.18
CA TRP A 173 28.46 6.05 -8.08
C TRP A 173 28.67 7.27 -8.97
N ILE A 174 29.93 7.62 -9.25
CA ILE A 174 30.27 8.65 -10.23
C ILE A 174 29.84 8.18 -11.62
N ASP A 175 30.11 6.91 -11.98
CA ASP A 175 29.66 6.32 -13.24
C ASP A 175 28.11 6.35 -13.35
N TYR A 176 27.44 5.95 -12.27
CA TYR A 176 25.97 5.99 -12.23
C TYR A 176 25.45 7.43 -12.42
N TRP A 177 25.98 8.42 -11.68
CA TRP A 177 25.54 9.81 -11.79
C TRP A 177 25.86 10.41 -13.16
N TYR A 178 27.01 10.08 -13.72
CA TYR A 178 27.39 10.48 -15.08
C TYR A 178 26.35 10.01 -16.11
N LEU A 179 25.90 8.75 -15.99
CA LEU A 179 24.90 8.19 -16.89
C LEU A 179 23.47 8.66 -16.56
N ALA A 180 23.14 8.89 -15.27
CA ALA A 180 21.80 9.19 -14.82
C ALA A 180 21.43 10.67 -14.85
N ASN A 181 22.40 11.60 -14.77
CA ASN A 181 22.16 13.04 -14.73
C ASN A 181 22.41 13.73 -16.07
N ASN A 182 23.22 13.13 -16.93
CA ASN A 182 23.55 13.64 -18.25
C ASN A 182 23.09 12.64 -19.32
N MET A 183 21.79 12.33 -19.31
CA MET A 183 21.21 11.36 -20.24
C MET A 183 21.31 11.88 -21.68
N ASP A 184 21.89 11.06 -22.54
CA ASP A 184 22.04 11.31 -23.96
C ASP A 184 21.97 9.99 -24.74
N VAL A 185 21.39 9.98 -25.94
CA VAL A 185 21.21 8.76 -26.76
C VAL A 185 22.54 8.09 -27.08
N SER A 186 23.61 8.87 -27.28
CA SER A 186 24.95 8.36 -27.58
C SER A 186 25.52 7.50 -26.44
N LYS A 187 25.07 7.73 -25.20
CA LYS A 187 25.49 6.96 -24.01
C LYS A 187 24.77 5.63 -23.85
N TYR A 188 23.87 5.29 -24.74
CA TYR A 188 23.09 4.05 -24.67
C TYR A 188 23.94 2.79 -24.49
N PRO A 189 25.05 2.59 -25.24
CA PRO A 189 25.91 1.42 -25.04
C PRO A 189 26.48 1.34 -23.62
N GLN A 190 26.93 2.45 -23.07
CA GLN A 190 27.48 2.54 -21.70
C GLN A 190 26.42 2.23 -20.65
N VAL A 191 25.19 2.79 -20.82
CA VAL A 191 24.05 2.51 -19.93
C VAL A 191 23.71 1.01 -19.97
N LYS A 192 23.63 0.42 -21.15
CA LYS A 192 23.35 -1.02 -21.32
C LYS A 192 24.45 -1.88 -20.68
N GLN A 193 25.72 -1.49 -20.82
CA GLN A 193 26.84 -2.15 -20.17
C GLN A 193 26.74 -2.05 -18.64
N PHE A 194 26.46 -0.86 -18.09
CA PHE A 194 26.29 -0.67 -16.64
C PHE A 194 25.18 -1.55 -16.08
N ILE A 195 24.01 -1.57 -16.71
CA ILE A 195 22.87 -2.37 -16.28
C ILE A 195 23.20 -3.88 -16.34
N ASN A 196 23.87 -4.34 -17.39
CA ASN A 196 24.17 -5.77 -17.60
C ASN A 196 25.36 -6.25 -16.76
N SER A 197 26.22 -5.37 -16.29
CA SER A 197 27.40 -5.70 -15.48
C SER A 197 27.04 -6.38 -14.16
N LYS A 198 25.81 -6.14 -13.64
CA LYS A 198 25.33 -6.61 -12.33
C LYS A 198 26.22 -6.22 -11.15
N VAL A 199 27.11 -5.26 -11.34
CA VAL A 199 28.01 -4.77 -10.28
C VAL A 199 27.20 -4.17 -9.11
N HIS A 200 26.02 -3.60 -9.43
CA HIS A 200 25.10 -3.05 -8.45
C HIS A 200 23.67 -3.15 -8.97
N GLN A 201 22.89 -4.08 -8.42
CA GLN A 201 21.56 -4.39 -8.94
C GLN A 201 20.56 -3.22 -8.74
N GLU A 202 20.58 -2.58 -7.57
CA GLU A 202 19.69 -1.44 -7.29
C GLU A 202 19.96 -0.24 -8.21
N LEU A 203 21.24 0.14 -8.39
CA LEU A 203 21.59 1.23 -9.31
C LEU A 203 21.27 0.89 -10.76
N GLY A 204 21.52 -0.36 -11.17
CA GLY A 204 21.15 -0.84 -12.50
C GLY A 204 19.65 -0.73 -12.77
N LEU A 205 18.80 -1.10 -11.80
CA LEU A 205 17.34 -0.95 -11.90
C LEU A 205 16.90 0.51 -11.92
N LEU A 206 17.51 1.36 -11.10
CA LEU A 206 17.22 2.81 -11.10
C LEU A 206 17.60 3.47 -12.42
N LEU A 207 18.80 3.16 -12.94
CA LEU A 207 19.28 3.68 -14.22
C LEU A 207 18.38 3.19 -15.37
N LYS A 208 18.05 1.91 -15.40
CA LYS A 208 17.14 1.34 -16.41
C LYS A 208 15.82 2.09 -16.46
N ARG A 209 15.18 2.32 -15.32
CA ARG A 209 13.90 3.05 -15.25
C ARG A 209 14.03 4.49 -15.75
N LYS A 210 15.02 5.23 -15.24
CA LYS A 210 15.27 6.61 -15.69
C LYS A 210 15.51 6.69 -17.20
N TYR A 211 16.31 5.77 -17.70
CA TYR A 211 16.71 5.80 -19.11
C TYR A 211 15.60 5.39 -20.05
N ILE A 212 14.72 4.49 -19.65
CA ILE A 212 13.48 4.17 -20.38
C ILE A 212 12.59 5.42 -20.51
N GLU A 213 12.39 6.16 -19.42
CA GLU A 213 11.60 7.40 -19.45
C GLU A 213 12.24 8.47 -20.36
N TYR A 214 13.56 8.63 -20.26
CA TYR A 214 14.31 9.54 -21.12
C TYR A 214 14.19 9.16 -22.61
N LEU A 215 14.49 7.92 -22.97
CA LEU A 215 14.43 7.45 -24.34
C LEU A 215 13.02 7.59 -24.92
N SER A 216 11.98 7.32 -24.11
CA SER A 216 10.58 7.54 -24.52
C SER A 216 10.30 9.02 -24.75
N SER A 217 10.84 9.93 -23.92
CA SER A 217 10.61 11.38 -24.06
C SER A 217 11.27 11.99 -25.30
N VAL A 218 12.32 11.35 -25.80
CA VAL A 218 13.05 11.79 -27.02
C VAL A 218 12.74 10.90 -28.24
N GLY A 219 11.72 10.05 -28.16
CA GLY A 219 11.22 9.26 -29.30
C GLY A 219 12.10 8.08 -29.71
N GLN A 220 13.05 7.65 -28.89
CA GLN A 220 13.97 6.55 -29.21
C GLN A 220 13.37 5.17 -28.87
N TYR A 221 12.22 4.86 -29.42
CA TYR A 221 11.40 3.69 -29.08
C TYR A 221 12.06 2.35 -29.38
N LYS A 222 12.92 2.28 -30.41
CA LYS A 222 13.71 1.08 -30.69
C LYS A 222 14.66 0.74 -29.53
N LEU A 223 15.31 1.76 -28.98
CA LEU A 223 16.20 1.60 -27.83
C LEU A 223 15.42 1.29 -26.53
N VAL A 224 14.21 1.85 -26.38
CA VAL A 224 13.30 1.49 -25.28
C VAL A 224 12.98 -0.01 -25.34
N SER A 225 12.59 -0.52 -26.53
CA SER A 225 12.27 -1.95 -26.72
C SER A 225 13.48 -2.84 -26.44
N ASP A 226 14.67 -2.46 -26.91
CA ASP A 226 15.90 -3.19 -26.65
C ASP A 226 16.25 -3.22 -25.15
N LEU A 227 16.08 -2.09 -24.45
CA LEU A 227 16.38 -1.99 -23.03
C LEU A 227 15.38 -2.76 -22.16
N ILE A 228 14.09 -2.74 -22.51
CA ILE A 228 13.07 -3.53 -21.81
C ILE A 228 13.26 -5.03 -22.11
N GLY A 229 13.49 -5.37 -23.37
CA GLY A 229 13.61 -6.74 -23.85
C GLY A 229 12.25 -7.40 -24.08
N LYS A 230 12.06 -8.60 -23.48
CA LYS A 230 10.78 -9.34 -23.58
C LYS A 230 9.66 -8.63 -22.82
N LYS A 231 8.40 -8.98 -23.15
CA LYS A 231 7.22 -8.51 -22.41
C LYS A 231 7.49 -8.63 -20.89
N PRO A 232 7.42 -7.54 -20.13
CA PRO A 232 7.81 -7.53 -18.71
C PRO A 232 6.95 -8.45 -17.84
N PHE A 233 5.65 -8.51 -18.14
CA PHE A 233 4.67 -9.31 -17.40
C PHE A 233 3.78 -10.07 -18.36
N GLN A 234 3.61 -11.35 -18.15
CA GLN A 234 2.77 -12.20 -19.01
C GLN A 234 1.28 -12.03 -18.70
N ASP A 235 0.96 -11.89 -17.43
CA ASP A 235 -0.40 -11.67 -16.95
C ASP A 235 -0.64 -10.18 -16.67
N ASP A 236 -1.65 -9.63 -17.34
CA ASP A 236 -2.07 -8.22 -17.23
C ASP A 236 -3.25 -8.05 -16.23
N SER A 237 -3.69 -9.11 -15.53
CA SER A 237 -4.92 -9.09 -14.73
C SER A 237 -4.83 -8.20 -13.49
N GLU A 238 -3.80 -8.38 -12.67
CA GLU A 238 -3.57 -7.58 -11.46
C GLU A 238 -2.11 -7.12 -11.38
N MET A 239 -1.86 -5.87 -11.75
CA MET A 239 -0.52 -5.30 -11.75
C MET A 239 -0.39 -4.15 -10.77
N ALA A 240 0.72 -4.13 -10.00
CA ALA A 240 1.10 -2.94 -9.25
C ALA A 240 1.39 -1.75 -10.19
N LYS A 241 1.18 -0.51 -9.73
CA LYS A 241 1.37 0.69 -10.57
C LYS A 241 2.74 0.78 -11.25
N SER A 242 3.80 0.35 -10.56
CA SER A 242 5.15 0.32 -11.13
C SER A 242 5.31 -0.71 -12.26
N GLN A 243 4.57 -1.80 -12.18
CA GLN A 243 4.50 -2.82 -13.22
C GLN A 243 3.69 -2.32 -14.41
N GLN A 244 2.53 -1.68 -14.16
CA GLN A 244 1.72 -1.03 -15.19
C GLN A 244 2.54 0.00 -15.96
N ALA A 245 3.34 0.84 -15.28
CA ALA A 245 4.21 1.84 -15.91
C ALA A 245 5.18 1.21 -16.92
N LEU A 246 5.87 0.15 -16.51
CA LEU A 246 6.82 -0.54 -17.39
C LEU A 246 6.12 -1.25 -18.56
N GLN A 247 4.95 -1.84 -18.32
CA GLN A 247 4.15 -2.50 -19.37
C GLN A 247 3.62 -1.48 -20.37
N CYS A 248 3.19 -0.30 -19.91
CA CYS A 248 2.79 0.80 -20.80
C CYS A 248 3.94 1.23 -21.72
N ARG A 249 5.15 1.43 -21.17
CA ARG A 249 6.33 1.79 -22.00
C ARG A 249 6.71 0.69 -22.98
N PHE A 250 6.53 -0.59 -22.61
CA PHE A 250 6.74 -1.70 -23.52
C PHE A 250 5.79 -1.63 -24.72
N TYR A 251 4.49 -1.47 -24.50
CA TYR A 251 3.51 -1.41 -25.57
C TYR A 251 3.60 -0.12 -26.38
N GLU A 252 3.83 1.03 -25.73
CA GLU A 252 4.07 2.31 -26.41
C GLU A 252 5.23 2.20 -27.40
N ALA A 253 6.38 1.67 -26.93
CA ALA A 253 7.57 1.55 -27.77
C ALA A 253 7.33 0.62 -28.98
N ARG A 254 6.61 -0.47 -28.79
CA ARG A 254 6.24 -1.37 -29.90
C ARG A 254 5.28 -0.69 -30.89
N TRP A 255 4.29 0.01 -30.38
CA TRP A 255 3.31 0.73 -31.21
C TRP A 255 3.98 1.77 -32.08
N GLN A 256 4.89 2.56 -31.54
CA GLN A 256 5.67 3.56 -32.26
C GLN A 256 6.62 2.96 -33.33
N GLN A 257 6.91 1.68 -33.26
CA GLN A 257 7.70 0.93 -34.25
C GLN A 257 6.84 0.21 -35.28
N GLY A 258 5.53 0.47 -35.30
CA GLY A 258 4.59 -0.22 -36.19
C GLY A 258 4.29 -1.67 -35.81
N ILE A 259 4.64 -2.08 -34.56
CA ILE A 259 4.40 -3.43 -34.03
C ILE A 259 3.22 -3.34 -33.03
N ALA A 260 2.16 -2.67 -33.47
CA ALA A 260 0.91 -2.64 -32.70
C ALA A 260 0.16 -3.96 -32.88
N ASP A 261 -0.25 -4.58 -31.80
CA ASP A 261 -1.08 -5.77 -31.80
C ASP A 261 -2.34 -5.57 -30.96
N VAL A 262 -3.31 -6.48 -31.10
CA VAL A 262 -4.56 -6.46 -30.32
C VAL A 262 -4.30 -6.43 -28.81
N THR A 263 -3.18 -7.03 -28.37
CA THR A 263 -2.81 -7.06 -26.93
C THR A 263 -2.46 -5.67 -26.43
N ALA A 264 -1.73 -4.87 -27.22
CA ALA A 264 -1.39 -3.49 -26.88
C ALA A 264 -2.65 -2.61 -26.79
N ALA A 265 -3.56 -2.73 -27.77
CA ALA A 265 -4.82 -1.99 -27.78
C ALA A 265 -5.73 -2.38 -26.60
N THR A 266 -5.84 -3.68 -26.31
CA THR A 266 -6.60 -4.19 -25.15
C THR A 266 -6.02 -3.69 -23.84
N PHE A 267 -4.69 -3.66 -23.71
CA PHE A 267 -4.05 -3.14 -22.50
C PHE A 267 -4.24 -1.63 -22.34
N ALA A 268 -4.14 -0.85 -23.43
CA ALA A 268 -4.41 0.59 -23.41
C ALA A 268 -5.85 0.89 -23.01
N SER A 269 -6.83 0.17 -23.60
CA SER A 269 -8.24 0.24 -23.22
C SER A 269 -8.45 -0.05 -21.73
N LYS A 270 -7.85 -1.13 -21.22
CA LYS A 270 -7.90 -1.47 -19.79
C LYS A 270 -7.35 -0.34 -18.91
N MET A 271 -6.23 0.27 -19.30
CA MET A 271 -5.64 1.39 -18.54
C MET A 271 -6.54 2.64 -18.60
N TYR A 272 -7.14 2.93 -19.74
CA TYR A 272 -8.06 4.06 -19.88
C TYR A 272 -9.35 3.86 -19.10
N LEU A 273 -9.97 2.68 -19.22
CA LEU A 273 -11.27 2.38 -18.61
C LEU A 273 -11.23 2.13 -17.10
N GLN A 274 -10.02 1.93 -16.51
CA GLN A 274 -9.94 1.85 -15.07
C GLN A 274 -10.31 3.18 -14.41
N LEU A 275 -11.10 3.13 -13.34
CA LEU A 275 -11.57 4.33 -12.62
C LEU A 275 -10.54 4.86 -11.61
N SER A 276 -9.52 4.08 -11.27
CA SER A 276 -8.37 4.53 -10.48
C SER A 276 -7.33 5.20 -11.37
N PRO A 277 -6.58 6.21 -10.87
CA PRO A 277 -5.53 6.84 -11.66
C PRO A 277 -4.46 5.84 -12.13
N TYR A 278 -4.19 5.81 -13.42
CA TYR A 278 -3.09 5.05 -14.02
C TYR A 278 -1.75 5.82 -13.90
N PRO A 279 -0.60 5.13 -14.03
CA PRO A 279 0.71 5.79 -14.04
C PRO A 279 0.86 6.78 -15.20
N SER A 280 1.54 7.92 -14.95
CA SER A 280 1.82 8.91 -16.00
C SER A 280 2.57 8.34 -17.20
N SER A 281 3.41 7.32 -16.98
CA SER A 281 4.10 6.58 -18.06
C SER A 281 3.15 5.90 -19.06
N CYS A 282 1.87 5.75 -18.73
CA CYS A 282 0.85 5.19 -19.64
C CYS A 282 0.24 6.23 -20.59
N ALA A 283 0.45 7.53 -20.35
CA ALA A 283 -0.17 8.59 -21.13
C ALA A 283 0.19 8.50 -22.62
N GLY A 284 1.45 8.18 -22.95
CA GLY A 284 1.89 8.03 -24.34
C GLY A 284 1.21 6.86 -25.05
N LEU A 285 1.08 5.71 -24.40
CA LEU A 285 0.34 4.56 -24.94
C LEU A 285 -1.14 4.88 -25.18
N ILE A 286 -1.79 5.53 -24.21
CA ILE A 286 -3.21 5.91 -24.29
C ILE A 286 -3.41 6.95 -25.39
N TYR A 287 -2.50 7.90 -25.53
CA TYR A 287 -2.53 8.88 -26.62
C TYR A 287 -2.45 8.20 -27.99
N LEU A 288 -1.48 7.29 -28.20
CA LEU A 288 -1.36 6.53 -29.46
C LEU A 288 -2.61 5.70 -29.74
N TRP A 289 -3.14 5.05 -28.72
CA TRP A 289 -4.37 4.29 -28.81
C TRP A 289 -5.53 5.18 -29.29
N GLY A 290 -5.66 6.39 -28.72
CA GLY A 290 -6.65 7.38 -29.16
C GLY A 290 -6.44 7.87 -30.60
N GLN A 291 -5.20 8.20 -30.99
CA GLN A 291 -4.86 8.67 -32.34
C GLN A 291 -5.13 7.61 -33.42
N ASN A 292 -5.13 6.33 -33.05
CA ASN A 292 -5.47 5.25 -33.95
C ASN A 292 -6.99 4.91 -33.96
N GLY A 293 -7.83 5.82 -33.49
CA GLY A 293 -9.28 5.74 -33.59
C GLY A 293 -9.96 4.84 -32.53
N TYR A 294 -9.23 4.37 -31.53
CA TYR A 294 -9.79 3.53 -30.46
C TYR A 294 -10.43 4.33 -29.32
N LEU A 295 -10.17 5.63 -29.21
CA LEU A 295 -10.76 6.53 -28.21
C LEU A 295 -11.83 7.40 -28.88
N ASP A 296 -13.01 6.84 -29.04
CA ASP A 296 -14.19 7.52 -29.52
C ASP A 296 -15.16 7.88 -28.41
N ASP A 297 -16.27 8.52 -28.75
CA ASP A 297 -17.33 8.87 -27.81
C ASP A 297 -17.97 7.64 -27.15
N LYS A 298 -17.97 6.48 -27.82
CA LYS A 298 -18.49 5.22 -27.27
C LYS A 298 -17.63 4.72 -26.13
N VAL A 299 -16.30 4.80 -26.26
CA VAL A 299 -15.37 4.41 -25.19
C VAL A 299 -15.43 5.39 -24.02
N GLN A 300 -15.67 6.68 -24.28
CA GLN A 300 -15.89 7.66 -23.22
C GLN A 300 -17.21 7.39 -22.49
N LEU A 301 -18.26 7.06 -23.21
CA LEU A 301 -19.52 6.61 -22.66
C LEU A 301 -19.36 5.34 -21.81
N GLU A 302 -18.62 4.33 -22.29
CA GLU A 302 -18.34 3.12 -21.51
C GLU A 302 -17.65 3.43 -20.18
N LYS A 303 -16.68 4.37 -20.17
CA LYS A 303 -16.03 4.80 -18.95
C LYS A 303 -16.99 5.52 -18.00
N PHE A 304 -17.88 6.35 -18.53
CA PHE A 304 -18.95 6.99 -17.77
C PHE A 304 -19.90 5.95 -17.16
N GLU A 305 -20.38 4.99 -17.93
CA GLU A 305 -21.28 3.94 -17.47
C GLU A 305 -20.67 3.10 -16.34
N ARG A 306 -19.37 2.75 -16.45
CA ARG A 306 -18.62 2.07 -15.38
C ARG A 306 -18.54 2.90 -14.10
N ALA A 307 -18.34 4.21 -14.21
CA ALA A 307 -18.30 5.10 -13.07
C ALA A 307 -19.69 5.34 -12.46
N TYR A 308 -20.72 5.39 -13.29
CA TYR A 308 -22.11 5.63 -12.94
C TYR A 308 -22.64 4.58 -11.94
N ILE A 309 -22.34 3.32 -12.14
CA ILE A 309 -22.88 2.21 -11.33
C ILE A 309 -22.52 2.35 -9.85
N THR A 310 -21.35 2.90 -9.50
CA THR A 310 -20.84 2.91 -8.12
C THR A 310 -20.83 4.30 -7.48
N LYS A 311 -21.14 4.37 -6.18
CA LYS A 311 -21.07 5.62 -5.40
C LYS A 311 -19.64 6.15 -5.21
N LYS A 312 -18.64 5.29 -5.31
CA LYS A 312 -17.23 5.64 -5.03
C LYS A 312 -16.68 6.73 -5.95
N TYR A 313 -17.18 6.85 -7.17
CA TYR A 313 -16.63 7.70 -8.23
C TYR A 313 -17.55 8.84 -8.63
N THR A 314 -18.34 9.40 -7.71
CA THR A 314 -19.33 10.45 -7.99
C THR A 314 -18.78 11.65 -8.75
N GLU A 315 -17.62 12.20 -8.34
CA GLU A 315 -17.00 13.33 -9.03
C GLU A 315 -16.50 12.95 -10.43
N THR A 316 -15.94 11.74 -10.58
CA THR A 316 -15.52 11.22 -11.88
C THR A 316 -16.72 11.04 -12.79
N THR A 317 -17.84 10.51 -12.31
CA THR A 317 -19.07 10.33 -13.09
C THR A 317 -19.59 11.67 -13.61
N ARG A 318 -19.68 12.69 -12.77
CA ARG A 318 -20.13 14.03 -13.17
C ARG A 318 -19.20 14.69 -14.19
N SER A 319 -17.88 14.53 -14.00
CA SER A 319 -16.90 15.05 -14.95
C SER A 319 -16.97 14.35 -16.32
N LEU A 320 -17.18 13.03 -16.34
CA LEU A 320 -17.35 12.28 -17.59
C LEU A 320 -18.68 12.62 -18.28
N ALA A 321 -19.76 12.80 -17.52
CA ALA A 321 -21.04 13.27 -18.06
C ALA A 321 -20.89 14.62 -18.77
N HIS A 322 -20.23 15.58 -18.12
CA HIS A 322 -19.94 16.89 -18.72
C HIS A 322 -19.12 16.78 -20.02
N GLY A 323 -18.13 15.86 -20.07
CA GLY A 323 -17.34 15.63 -21.28
C GLY A 323 -18.14 15.05 -22.45
N LEU A 324 -19.34 14.49 -22.20
CA LEU A 324 -20.22 13.89 -23.21
C LEU A 324 -21.35 14.83 -23.69
N GLU A 325 -21.48 16.04 -23.11
CA GLU A 325 -22.54 17.01 -23.44
C GLU A 325 -22.54 17.52 -24.87
N GLN A 326 -21.42 17.43 -25.58
CA GLN A 326 -21.27 17.85 -26.99
C GLN A 326 -21.21 16.67 -27.95
N THR A 327 -21.55 15.47 -27.50
CA THR A 327 -21.51 14.24 -28.30
C THR A 327 -22.93 13.81 -28.70
N GLN A 328 -23.03 12.84 -29.60
CA GLN A 328 -24.31 12.20 -29.95
C GLN A 328 -25.02 11.55 -28.73
N PHE A 329 -24.34 11.38 -27.60
CA PHE A 329 -24.86 10.77 -26.38
C PHE A 329 -25.40 11.77 -25.38
N ALA A 330 -25.35 13.09 -25.65
CA ALA A 330 -25.72 14.15 -24.71
C ALA A 330 -27.10 13.96 -24.09
N SER A 331 -28.14 13.72 -24.93
CA SER A 331 -29.51 13.52 -24.47
C SER A 331 -29.64 12.29 -23.55
N ARG A 332 -29.03 11.18 -23.93
CA ARG A 332 -29.01 9.93 -23.16
C ARG A 332 -28.30 10.14 -21.80
N VAL A 333 -27.12 10.74 -21.80
CA VAL A 333 -26.36 11.02 -20.57
C VAL A 333 -27.11 11.95 -19.63
N ALA A 334 -27.82 12.96 -20.18
CA ALA A 334 -28.68 13.84 -19.37
C ALA A 334 -29.82 13.06 -18.70
N GLN A 335 -30.48 12.15 -19.44
CA GLN A 335 -31.52 11.27 -18.88
C GLN A 335 -30.95 10.32 -17.81
N GLU A 336 -29.79 9.71 -18.06
CA GLU A 336 -29.10 8.85 -17.08
C GLU A 336 -28.74 9.63 -15.80
N MET A 337 -28.22 10.84 -15.93
CA MET A 337 -27.87 11.70 -14.79
C MET A 337 -29.09 12.16 -13.99
N SER A 338 -30.27 12.28 -14.59
CA SER A 338 -31.52 12.58 -13.86
C SER A 338 -31.89 11.47 -12.86
N LEU A 339 -31.51 10.23 -13.12
CA LEU A 339 -31.73 9.07 -12.26
C LEU A 339 -30.56 8.79 -11.31
N TYR A 340 -29.44 9.51 -11.42
CA TYR A 340 -28.18 9.18 -10.72
C TYR A 340 -28.32 9.17 -9.21
N ASP A 341 -28.95 10.17 -8.62
CA ASP A 341 -29.09 10.29 -7.15
C ASP A 341 -30.25 9.45 -6.59
N ASN A 342 -31.27 9.14 -7.41
CA ASN A 342 -32.39 8.24 -7.06
C ASN A 342 -32.60 7.17 -8.15
N PRO A 343 -31.73 6.17 -8.25
CA PRO A 343 -31.81 5.19 -9.33
C PRO A 343 -33.05 4.25 -9.24
N ALA A 344 -33.70 4.15 -8.08
CA ALA A 344 -34.94 3.39 -7.94
C ALA A 344 -36.10 4.02 -8.71
N ALA A 345 -36.04 5.31 -9.04
CA ALA A 345 -37.03 5.98 -9.87
C ALA A 345 -37.14 5.40 -11.28
N VAL A 346 -36.16 4.60 -11.70
CA VAL A 346 -36.22 3.83 -12.97
C VAL A 346 -37.45 2.93 -13.08
N LEU A 347 -38.00 2.46 -11.97
CA LEU A 347 -39.18 1.61 -11.96
C LEU A 347 -40.44 2.34 -12.45
N SER A 348 -40.47 3.68 -12.28
CA SER A 348 -41.55 4.56 -12.73
C SER A 348 -41.23 5.28 -14.05
N LEU A 349 -40.09 5.00 -14.68
CA LEU A 349 -39.70 5.63 -15.94
C LEU A 349 -40.65 5.18 -17.06
N ASP A 350 -41.25 6.12 -17.79
CA ASP A 350 -42.07 5.80 -18.95
C ASP A 350 -41.20 5.21 -20.07
N TYR A 351 -41.74 4.19 -20.73
CA TYR A 351 -41.03 3.48 -21.79
C TYR A 351 -42.00 3.15 -22.95
N VAL A 352 -41.56 3.51 -24.14
CA VAL A 352 -42.23 3.10 -25.36
C VAL A 352 -41.35 2.06 -26.05
N GLU A 353 -41.92 0.94 -26.45
CA GLU A 353 -41.16 -0.16 -27.05
C GLU A 353 -40.48 0.34 -28.34
N GLY A 354 -39.19 0.05 -28.48
CA GLY A 354 -38.34 0.54 -29.55
C GLY A 354 -37.54 1.81 -29.25
N ASP A 355 -37.77 2.48 -28.11
CA ASP A 355 -36.91 3.58 -27.65
C ASP A 355 -35.65 3.02 -26.98
N GLU A 356 -34.62 2.77 -27.80
CA GLU A 356 -33.33 2.23 -27.36
C GLU A 356 -32.62 3.12 -26.31
N ASN A 357 -32.74 4.44 -26.41
CA ASN A 357 -32.07 5.34 -25.48
C ASN A 357 -32.65 5.23 -24.07
N THR A 358 -33.99 5.25 -23.97
CA THR A 358 -34.68 5.05 -22.70
C THR A 358 -34.44 3.65 -22.15
N GLN A 359 -34.40 2.61 -23.00
CA GLN A 359 -34.06 1.25 -22.57
C GLN A 359 -32.65 1.16 -21.97
N ARG A 360 -31.63 1.69 -22.66
CA ARG A 360 -30.23 1.71 -22.18
C ARG A 360 -30.09 2.50 -20.90
N THR A 361 -30.74 3.66 -20.82
CA THR A 361 -30.82 4.47 -19.59
C THR A 361 -31.41 3.67 -18.43
N ALA A 362 -32.52 2.96 -18.68
CA ALA A 362 -33.16 2.12 -17.68
C ALA A 362 -32.24 1.00 -17.20
N VAL A 363 -31.56 0.30 -18.10
CA VAL A 363 -30.58 -0.76 -17.77
C VAL A 363 -29.45 -0.21 -16.88
N LEU A 364 -28.88 0.92 -17.23
CA LEU A 364 -27.77 1.53 -16.47
C LEU A 364 -28.24 1.99 -15.07
N ALA A 365 -29.39 2.66 -15.00
CA ALA A 365 -29.98 3.09 -13.72
C ALA A 365 -30.34 1.90 -12.83
N PHE A 366 -30.87 0.81 -13.41
CA PHE A 366 -31.16 -0.39 -12.65
C PHE A 366 -29.89 -1.11 -12.16
N LYS A 367 -28.81 -1.17 -12.97
CA LYS A 367 -27.51 -1.66 -12.53
C LYS A 367 -26.98 -0.87 -11.33
N ARG A 368 -27.15 0.46 -11.32
CA ARG A 368 -26.81 1.30 -10.18
C ARG A 368 -27.72 1.02 -8.98
N PHE A 369 -29.04 0.90 -9.17
CA PHE A 369 -29.99 0.54 -8.12
C PHE A 369 -29.62 -0.79 -7.49
N ALA A 370 -29.38 -1.83 -8.31
CA ALA A 370 -28.95 -3.16 -7.86
C ALA A 370 -27.61 -3.13 -7.08
N ASN A 371 -26.68 -2.27 -7.48
CA ASN A 371 -25.41 -2.12 -6.77
C ASN A 371 -25.55 -1.41 -5.41
N LEU A 372 -26.43 -0.42 -5.31
CA LEU A 372 -26.65 0.34 -4.08
C LEU A 372 -27.55 -0.40 -3.09
N ASP A 373 -28.61 -1.00 -3.59
CA ASP A 373 -29.60 -1.74 -2.79
C ASP A 373 -30.08 -3.00 -3.51
N PRO A 374 -29.27 -4.08 -3.48
CA PRO A 374 -29.65 -5.34 -4.13
C PRO A 374 -30.91 -5.98 -3.54
N LYS A 375 -31.24 -5.70 -2.26
CA LYS A 375 -32.43 -6.27 -1.61
C LYS A 375 -33.73 -5.74 -2.20
N SER A 376 -33.79 -4.43 -2.42
CA SER A 376 -34.95 -3.78 -3.03
C SER A 376 -34.99 -3.97 -4.55
N ALA A 377 -33.83 -4.09 -5.20
CA ALA A 377 -33.77 -4.29 -6.64
C ALA A 377 -34.19 -5.71 -7.07
N THR A 378 -33.85 -6.73 -6.28
CA THR A 378 -34.13 -8.13 -6.64
C THR A 378 -35.61 -8.42 -6.88
N PRO A 379 -36.56 -8.11 -5.98
CA PRO A 379 -37.98 -8.39 -6.22
C PRO A 379 -38.58 -7.54 -7.35
N ALA A 380 -37.99 -6.38 -7.67
CA ALA A 380 -38.45 -5.51 -8.75
C ALA A 380 -37.91 -5.94 -10.12
N PHE A 381 -36.99 -6.90 -10.18
CA PHE A 381 -36.26 -7.19 -11.42
C PHE A 381 -37.14 -7.77 -12.53
N GLU A 382 -38.01 -8.72 -12.23
CA GLU A 382 -38.79 -9.42 -13.29
C GLU A 382 -39.77 -8.47 -13.97
N SER A 383 -40.53 -7.67 -13.21
CA SER A 383 -41.41 -6.63 -13.79
C SER A 383 -40.62 -5.56 -14.57
N PHE A 384 -39.44 -5.20 -14.09
CA PHE A 384 -38.53 -4.29 -14.79
C PHE A 384 -38.06 -4.95 -16.12
N ALA A 385 -37.63 -6.19 -16.09
CA ALA A 385 -37.12 -6.90 -17.25
C ALA A 385 -38.18 -7.07 -18.35
N GLU A 386 -39.41 -7.35 -17.96
CA GLU A 386 -40.56 -7.44 -18.86
C GLU A 386 -40.89 -6.08 -19.51
N LYS A 387 -40.97 -5.02 -18.68
CA LYS A 387 -41.27 -3.66 -19.12
C LYS A 387 -40.25 -3.16 -20.13
N PHE A 388 -38.96 -3.33 -19.86
CA PHE A 388 -37.86 -2.77 -20.67
C PHE A 388 -37.26 -3.75 -21.66
N LYS A 389 -37.86 -4.94 -21.83
CA LYS A 389 -37.40 -5.98 -22.78
C LYS A 389 -35.90 -6.32 -22.61
N ILE A 390 -35.51 -6.62 -21.36
CA ILE A 390 -34.11 -6.87 -21.00
C ILE A 390 -33.58 -8.15 -21.64
N SER A 391 -32.45 -8.06 -22.33
CA SER A 391 -31.77 -9.20 -22.95
C SER A 391 -31.13 -10.12 -21.90
N ASP A 392 -30.86 -11.39 -22.29
CA ASP A 392 -30.19 -12.36 -21.41
C ASP A 392 -28.79 -11.88 -20.98
N THR A 393 -28.08 -11.14 -21.83
CA THR A 393 -26.77 -10.57 -21.49
C THR A 393 -26.90 -9.50 -20.40
N GLU A 394 -27.86 -8.59 -20.53
CA GLU A 394 -28.12 -7.55 -19.53
C GLU A 394 -28.63 -8.13 -18.21
N ARG A 395 -29.50 -9.14 -18.30
CA ARG A 395 -29.95 -9.93 -17.15
C ARG A 395 -28.76 -10.52 -16.39
N LEU A 396 -27.84 -11.15 -17.11
CA LEU A 396 -26.64 -11.75 -16.52
C LEU A 396 -25.76 -10.69 -15.83
N GLU A 397 -25.56 -9.55 -16.45
CA GLU A 397 -24.77 -8.45 -15.86
C GLU A 397 -25.43 -7.90 -14.58
N ILE A 398 -26.74 -7.69 -14.59
CA ILE A 398 -27.51 -7.24 -13.42
C ILE A 398 -27.42 -8.29 -12.30
N PHE A 399 -27.58 -9.56 -12.63
CA PHE A 399 -27.49 -10.65 -11.65
C PHE A 399 -26.10 -10.80 -11.06
N GLN A 400 -25.02 -10.55 -11.82
CA GLN A 400 -23.66 -10.49 -11.29
C GLN A 400 -23.49 -9.32 -10.30
N ILE A 401 -24.12 -8.17 -10.55
CA ILE A 401 -24.10 -7.02 -9.62
C ILE A 401 -24.86 -7.36 -8.33
N ILE A 402 -26.08 -7.92 -8.43
CA ILE A 402 -26.87 -8.37 -7.29
C ILE A 402 -26.10 -9.42 -6.48
N ALA A 403 -25.52 -10.42 -7.17
CA ALA A 403 -24.72 -11.47 -6.53
C ALA A 403 -23.54 -10.90 -5.73
N LYS A 404 -22.78 -9.98 -6.30
CA LYS A 404 -21.71 -9.30 -5.58
C LYS A 404 -22.24 -8.53 -4.38
N GLY A 405 -23.37 -7.88 -4.50
CA GLY A 405 -24.06 -7.19 -3.41
C GLY A 405 -24.43 -8.13 -2.26
N PHE A 406 -25.07 -9.24 -2.56
CA PHE A 406 -25.44 -10.27 -1.59
C PHE A 406 -24.22 -10.97 -0.97
N LEU A 407 -23.22 -11.30 -1.76
CA LEU A 407 -22.02 -11.99 -1.26
C LEU A 407 -21.06 -11.08 -0.48
N SER A 408 -21.10 -9.76 -0.66
CA SER A 408 -20.22 -8.80 0.01
C SER A 408 -20.71 -8.34 1.39
N ARG A 409 -22.02 -8.45 1.66
CA ARG A 409 -22.68 -7.97 2.88
C ARG A 409 -22.89 -9.12 3.88
N GLN A 410 -23.44 -8.79 5.04
CA GLN A 410 -24.03 -9.77 5.93
C GLN A 410 -25.36 -10.25 5.34
N SER A 411 -25.25 -11.24 4.49
CA SER A 411 -26.40 -11.81 3.79
C SER A 411 -27.09 -12.88 4.62
N THR A 412 -28.38 -13.04 4.41
CA THR A 412 -29.11 -14.22 4.85
C THR A 412 -28.73 -15.42 3.98
N GLU A 413 -29.03 -16.61 4.45
CA GLU A 413 -28.81 -17.83 3.68
C GLU A 413 -29.67 -17.84 2.40
N GLU A 414 -30.88 -17.27 2.46
CA GLU A 414 -31.76 -17.09 1.31
C GLU A 414 -31.20 -16.24 0.20
N GLU A 415 -30.53 -15.11 0.57
CA GLU A 415 -29.86 -14.24 -0.39
C GLU A 415 -28.70 -14.96 -1.11
N VAL A 416 -27.98 -15.82 -0.39
CA VAL A 416 -26.91 -16.65 -1.00
C VAL A 416 -27.50 -17.73 -1.89
N GLN A 417 -28.58 -18.38 -1.47
CA GLN A 417 -29.32 -19.37 -2.29
C GLN A 417 -29.92 -18.72 -3.54
N TRP A 418 -30.33 -17.44 -3.46
CA TRP A 418 -30.75 -16.71 -4.64
C TRP A 418 -29.64 -16.66 -5.69
N VAL A 419 -28.38 -16.39 -5.27
CA VAL A 419 -27.23 -16.38 -6.19
C VAL A 419 -27.06 -17.75 -6.84
N ASP A 420 -27.11 -18.82 -6.07
CA ASP A 420 -26.94 -20.18 -6.59
C ASP A 420 -28.04 -20.59 -7.61
N ARG A 421 -29.30 -20.13 -7.39
CA ARG A 421 -30.41 -20.42 -8.29
C ARG A 421 -30.42 -19.60 -9.56
N ASN A 422 -29.99 -18.32 -9.49
CA ASN A 422 -30.18 -17.37 -10.58
C ASN A 422 -28.91 -17.08 -11.38
N LEU A 423 -27.75 -17.46 -10.85
CA LEU A 423 -26.47 -17.23 -11.54
C LEU A 423 -25.71 -18.57 -11.63
N PRO A 424 -25.73 -19.26 -12.78
CA PRO A 424 -25.00 -20.52 -12.95
C PRO A 424 -23.50 -20.39 -12.66
N ALA A 425 -22.92 -21.36 -11.97
CA ALA A 425 -21.51 -21.31 -11.54
C ALA A 425 -20.50 -21.13 -12.71
N VAL A 426 -20.87 -21.59 -13.91
CA VAL A 426 -20.04 -21.47 -15.13
C VAL A 426 -19.78 -20.03 -15.54
N VAL A 427 -20.67 -19.08 -15.17
CA VAL A 427 -20.54 -17.66 -15.49
C VAL A 427 -19.96 -16.84 -14.33
N TRP A 428 -19.56 -17.47 -13.21
CA TRP A 428 -18.99 -16.77 -12.08
C TRP A 428 -17.58 -16.28 -12.39
N SER A 429 -17.34 -14.98 -12.17
CA SER A 429 -15.99 -14.45 -12.12
C SER A 429 -15.22 -15.04 -10.92
N GLU A 430 -13.87 -15.01 -10.97
CA GLU A 430 -13.05 -15.45 -9.84
C GLU A 430 -13.42 -14.72 -8.54
N GLU A 431 -13.76 -13.45 -8.63
CA GLU A 431 -14.22 -12.67 -7.49
C GLU A 431 -15.50 -13.26 -6.88
N ILE A 432 -16.50 -13.59 -7.71
CA ILE A 432 -17.76 -14.21 -7.26
C ILE A 432 -17.50 -15.59 -6.64
N LYS A 433 -16.64 -16.41 -7.25
CA LYS A 433 -16.25 -17.73 -6.69
C LYS A 433 -15.67 -17.60 -5.28
N ILE A 434 -14.69 -16.67 -5.11
CA ILE A 434 -14.06 -16.40 -3.82
C ILE A 434 -15.08 -15.89 -2.79
N MET A 435 -15.96 -14.97 -3.20
CA MET A 435 -17.00 -14.45 -2.31
C MET A 435 -18.01 -15.54 -1.92
N ARG A 436 -18.44 -16.36 -2.87
CA ARG A 436 -19.37 -17.48 -2.61
C ARG A 436 -18.75 -18.55 -1.70
N MET A 437 -17.45 -18.83 -1.89
CA MET A 437 -16.71 -19.75 -1.03
C MET A 437 -16.66 -19.23 0.42
N ARG A 438 -16.44 -17.93 0.65
CA ARG A 438 -16.52 -17.32 1.99
C ARG A 438 -17.92 -17.47 2.60
N LYS A 439 -18.98 -17.29 1.80
CA LYS A 439 -20.36 -17.50 2.30
C LYS A 439 -20.64 -18.97 2.60
N ALA A 440 -20.10 -19.89 1.78
CA ALA A 440 -20.20 -21.31 2.08
C ALA A 440 -19.52 -21.65 3.42
N ILE A 441 -18.35 -21.09 3.69
CA ILE A 441 -17.68 -21.21 4.99
C ILE A 441 -18.56 -20.62 6.10
N TRP A 442 -19.12 -19.42 5.90
CA TRP A 442 -19.95 -18.75 6.90
C TRP A 442 -21.20 -19.56 7.29
N PHE A 443 -21.82 -20.22 6.32
CA PHE A 443 -23.03 -21.02 6.52
C PHE A 443 -22.74 -22.52 6.72
N ALA A 444 -21.47 -22.90 6.90
CA ALA A 444 -21.06 -24.31 7.08
C ALA A 444 -21.52 -25.22 5.93
N GLN A 445 -21.59 -24.72 4.70
CA GLN A 445 -21.94 -25.47 3.50
C GLN A 445 -20.70 -26.21 2.96
N TRP A 446 -20.24 -27.21 3.71
CA TRP A 446 -18.91 -27.80 3.54
C TRP A 446 -18.71 -28.51 2.21
N GLN A 447 -19.74 -29.15 1.66
CA GLN A 447 -19.64 -29.74 0.32
C GLN A 447 -19.35 -28.66 -0.73
N ILE A 448 -20.02 -27.50 -0.66
CA ILE A 448 -19.80 -26.37 -1.58
C ILE A 448 -18.36 -25.82 -1.43
N VAL A 449 -17.86 -25.70 -0.21
CA VAL A 449 -16.46 -25.27 0.03
C VAL A 449 -15.49 -26.26 -0.62
N TYR A 450 -15.75 -27.56 -0.44
CA TYR A 450 -14.91 -28.62 -0.97
C TYR A 450 -14.87 -28.59 -2.51
N ASP A 451 -16.03 -28.48 -3.15
CA ASP A 451 -16.15 -28.53 -4.62
C ASP A 451 -15.62 -27.24 -5.28
N LEU A 452 -15.97 -26.05 -4.73
CA LEU A 452 -15.54 -24.78 -5.28
C LEU A 452 -14.01 -24.59 -5.27
N TYR A 453 -13.29 -25.22 -4.32
CA TYR A 453 -11.84 -25.14 -4.31
C TYR A 453 -11.21 -25.63 -5.62
N ASP A 454 -11.75 -26.71 -6.21
CA ASP A 454 -11.22 -27.29 -7.44
C ASP A 454 -11.45 -26.39 -8.68
N HIS A 455 -12.37 -25.42 -8.56
CA HIS A 455 -12.68 -24.42 -9.58
C HIS A 455 -11.96 -23.08 -9.39
N LEU A 456 -11.10 -22.95 -8.38
CA LEU A 456 -10.27 -21.77 -8.17
C LEU A 456 -9.09 -21.74 -9.16
N THR A 457 -8.50 -20.53 -9.34
CA THR A 457 -7.24 -20.41 -10.08
C THR A 457 -6.10 -21.17 -9.37
N GLU A 458 -5.06 -21.56 -10.11
CA GLU A 458 -3.89 -22.21 -9.51
C GLU A 458 -3.19 -21.31 -8.47
N LEU A 459 -3.26 -20.00 -8.64
CA LEU A 459 -2.75 -19.04 -7.67
C LEU A 459 -3.52 -19.13 -6.34
N ASP A 460 -4.85 -19.15 -6.42
CA ASP A 460 -5.72 -19.25 -5.24
C ASP A 460 -5.63 -20.63 -4.58
N LYS A 461 -5.62 -21.72 -5.36
CA LYS A 461 -5.43 -23.08 -4.83
C LYS A 461 -4.12 -23.22 -4.03
N ASN A 462 -3.08 -22.47 -4.41
CA ASN A 462 -1.81 -22.46 -3.71
C ASN A 462 -1.80 -21.54 -2.48
N ALA A 463 -2.80 -20.71 -2.28
CA ALA A 463 -2.90 -19.87 -1.09
C ALA A 463 -3.22 -20.71 0.15
N VAL A 464 -2.51 -20.44 1.25
CA VAL A 464 -2.55 -21.26 2.47
C VAL A 464 -3.95 -21.30 3.09
N ASN A 465 -4.66 -20.17 3.09
CA ASN A 465 -6.03 -20.10 3.59
C ASN A 465 -6.97 -21.03 2.83
N TRP A 466 -6.93 -21.05 1.48
CA TRP A 466 -7.83 -21.92 0.71
C TRP A 466 -7.49 -23.39 0.87
N ARG A 467 -6.20 -23.75 1.02
CA ARG A 467 -5.78 -25.12 1.36
C ARG A 467 -6.27 -25.53 2.75
N TYR A 468 -6.24 -24.63 3.74
CA TYR A 468 -6.83 -24.87 5.06
C TYR A 468 -8.33 -25.16 4.95
N TRP A 469 -9.07 -24.31 4.21
CA TRP A 469 -10.51 -24.49 4.06
C TRP A 469 -10.90 -25.75 3.29
N LYS A 470 -10.12 -26.15 2.26
CA LYS A 470 -10.29 -27.46 1.59
C LYS A 470 -10.08 -28.61 2.56
N ALA A 471 -9.03 -28.56 3.38
CA ALA A 471 -8.73 -29.61 4.36
C ALA A 471 -9.84 -29.70 5.41
N ARG A 472 -10.33 -28.56 5.92
CA ARG A 472 -11.41 -28.52 6.88
C ARG A 472 -12.73 -29.03 6.28
N ALA A 473 -13.09 -28.57 5.11
CA ALA A 473 -14.29 -29.06 4.41
C ALA A 473 -14.24 -30.58 4.18
N ALA A 474 -13.08 -31.12 3.81
CA ALA A 474 -12.90 -32.57 3.69
C ALA A 474 -13.19 -33.31 5.00
N CYS A 475 -12.78 -32.74 6.16
CA CYS A 475 -13.12 -33.32 7.47
C CYS A 475 -14.63 -33.33 7.73
N GLU A 476 -15.26 -32.19 7.52
CA GLU A 476 -16.67 -31.98 7.82
C GLU A 476 -17.63 -32.84 6.93
N ILE A 477 -17.15 -33.23 5.71
CA ILE A 477 -17.89 -34.15 4.82
C ILE A 477 -17.46 -35.62 4.94
N GLY A 478 -16.70 -35.95 6.01
CA GLY A 478 -16.32 -37.34 6.32
C GLY A 478 -15.05 -37.86 5.63
N ARG A 479 -14.35 -37.05 4.82
CA ARG A 479 -13.09 -37.41 4.16
C ARG A 479 -11.86 -37.24 5.09
N THR A 480 -11.93 -37.93 6.25
CA THR A 480 -11.00 -37.69 7.37
C THR A 480 -9.52 -37.92 7.01
N GLN A 481 -9.19 -38.94 6.24
CA GLN A 481 -7.79 -39.25 5.88
C GLN A 481 -7.22 -38.20 4.93
N GLU A 482 -7.99 -37.76 3.95
CA GLU A 482 -7.63 -36.67 3.05
C GLU A 482 -7.42 -35.36 3.82
N SER A 483 -8.37 -35.01 4.69
CA SER A 483 -8.28 -33.85 5.56
C SER A 483 -7.00 -33.83 6.38
N LYS A 484 -6.67 -34.92 7.09
CA LYS A 484 -5.42 -35.01 7.87
C LYS A 484 -4.18 -34.77 7.01
N SER A 485 -4.12 -35.36 5.81
CA SER A 485 -3.00 -35.17 4.88
C SER A 485 -2.86 -33.73 4.41
N LEU A 486 -3.99 -33.10 4.03
CA LEU A 486 -4.02 -31.69 3.60
C LEU A 486 -3.66 -30.75 4.75
N MET A 487 -4.26 -30.95 5.94
CA MET A 487 -4.04 -30.12 7.12
C MET A 487 -2.57 -30.18 7.58
N ALA A 488 -1.94 -31.36 7.55
CA ALA A 488 -0.52 -31.54 7.87
C ALA A 488 0.42 -30.78 6.90
N LYS A 489 0.02 -30.60 5.64
CA LYS A 489 0.76 -29.76 4.68
C LYS A 489 0.61 -28.28 5.02
N VAL A 490 -0.60 -27.83 5.38
CA VAL A 490 -0.89 -26.46 5.80
C VAL A 490 -0.13 -26.12 7.08
N ALA A 491 -0.08 -27.03 8.05
CA ALA A 491 0.59 -26.84 9.36
C ALA A 491 2.10 -26.55 9.28
N LYS A 492 2.73 -26.70 8.11
CA LYS A 492 4.14 -26.37 7.90
C LYS A 492 4.38 -24.89 7.56
N ASP A 493 3.33 -24.15 7.27
CA ASP A 493 3.43 -22.75 6.82
C ASP A 493 3.41 -21.78 8.02
N ARG A 494 4.28 -20.76 7.99
CA ARG A 494 4.31 -19.71 9.01
C ARG A 494 3.33 -18.59 8.65
N SER A 495 2.05 -18.90 8.71
CA SER A 495 0.93 -17.97 8.55
C SER A 495 -0.13 -18.22 9.61
N PHE A 496 -1.15 -17.36 9.67
CA PHE A 496 -2.28 -17.55 10.57
C PHE A 496 -2.89 -18.95 10.42
N PHE A 497 -3.22 -19.36 9.19
CA PHE A 497 -3.83 -20.67 8.94
C PHE A 497 -2.87 -21.84 9.14
N GLY A 498 -1.57 -21.64 8.92
CA GLY A 498 -0.56 -22.66 9.20
C GLY A 498 -0.41 -22.91 10.71
N PHE A 499 -0.38 -21.86 11.50
CA PHE A 499 -0.36 -21.96 12.97
C PHE A 499 -1.67 -22.55 13.51
N LEU A 500 -2.81 -22.15 12.94
CA LEU A 500 -4.10 -22.70 13.32
C LEU A 500 -4.17 -24.21 13.02
N ALA A 501 -3.73 -24.63 11.84
CA ALA A 501 -3.66 -26.05 11.47
C ALA A 501 -2.72 -26.85 12.39
N ALA A 502 -1.57 -26.28 12.75
CA ALA A 502 -0.64 -26.91 13.72
C ALA A 502 -1.30 -27.04 15.10
N GLN A 503 -2.02 -26.00 15.56
CA GLN A 503 -2.77 -26.03 16.81
C GLN A 503 -3.87 -27.11 16.82
N GLU A 504 -4.66 -27.20 15.74
CA GLU A 504 -5.74 -28.19 15.60
C GLU A 504 -5.21 -29.64 15.58
N LEU A 505 -4.05 -29.84 14.96
CA LEU A 505 -3.38 -31.15 14.92
C LEU A 505 -2.51 -31.42 16.16
N SER A 506 -2.44 -30.51 17.12
CA SER A 506 -1.54 -30.57 18.30
C SER A 506 -0.07 -30.76 17.93
N LEU A 507 0.35 -30.15 16.83
CA LEU A 507 1.73 -30.15 16.35
C LEU A 507 2.49 -28.94 16.91
N LYS A 508 3.84 -28.99 16.85
CA LYS A 508 4.68 -27.82 17.12
C LYS A 508 4.38 -26.71 16.12
N MET A 509 4.37 -25.47 16.62
CA MET A 509 4.14 -24.30 15.79
C MET A 509 5.26 -24.11 14.76
N PRO A 510 4.94 -23.84 13.48
CA PRO A 510 5.93 -23.75 12.40
C PRO A 510 6.65 -22.39 12.43
N PHE A 511 7.36 -22.08 13.51
CA PHE A 511 8.15 -20.84 13.59
C PHE A 511 9.23 -20.79 12.53
N ASN A 512 9.80 -21.95 12.17
CA ASN A 512 10.87 -22.06 11.16
C ASN A 512 11.95 -20.99 11.40
N HIS A 513 12.38 -20.85 12.66
CA HIS A 513 13.29 -19.79 13.10
C HIS A 513 14.71 -20.12 12.69
N GLU A 514 15.34 -19.23 11.96
CA GLU A 514 16.74 -19.29 11.56
C GLU A 514 17.52 -18.25 12.38
N HIS A 515 18.57 -18.72 13.03
CA HIS A 515 19.47 -17.90 13.83
C HIS A 515 20.71 -17.53 13.04
N LEU A 516 21.38 -16.47 13.48
CA LEU A 516 22.69 -16.09 12.97
C LEU A 516 23.66 -17.27 13.15
N SER A 517 24.49 -17.53 12.14
CA SER A 517 25.49 -18.59 12.18
C SER A 517 26.51 -18.32 13.30
N LYS A 518 26.93 -19.39 14.02
CA LYS A 518 27.99 -19.29 15.03
C LYS A 518 29.35 -18.88 14.45
N SER A 519 29.56 -19.06 13.15
CA SER A 519 30.77 -18.66 12.42
C SER A 519 30.72 -17.20 11.95
N ALA A 520 29.57 -16.53 12.02
CA ALA A 520 29.44 -15.15 11.63
C ALA A 520 30.20 -14.25 12.64
N GLN A 521 31.08 -13.43 12.11
CA GLN A 521 31.91 -12.52 12.90
C GLN A 521 31.76 -11.10 12.40
N TRP A 522 31.51 -10.18 13.31
CA TRP A 522 31.55 -8.74 13.02
C TRP A 522 32.97 -8.21 13.27
N PRO A 523 33.53 -7.37 12.40
CA PRO A 523 32.98 -6.94 11.10
C PRO A 523 33.42 -7.81 9.91
N GLN A 524 34.19 -8.86 10.16
CA GLN A 524 34.93 -9.62 9.11
C GLN A 524 33.99 -10.23 8.06
N THR A 525 32.82 -10.74 8.48
CA THR A 525 31.82 -11.28 7.54
C THR A 525 31.27 -10.20 6.64
N VAL A 526 30.94 -9.04 7.21
CA VAL A 526 30.31 -7.93 6.48
C VAL A 526 31.30 -7.19 5.61
N ALA A 527 32.59 -7.12 5.99
CA ALA A 527 33.65 -6.47 5.22
C ALA A 527 33.87 -7.11 3.83
N LYS A 528 33.48 -8.36 3.64
CA LYS A 528 33.53 -9.05 2.35
C LYS A 528 32.47 -8.55 1.37
N ASN A 529 31.40 -7.93 1.87
CA ASN A 529 30.30 -7.42 1.07
C ASN A 529 30.59 -6.00 0.59
N LYS A 530 30.82 -5.82 -0.71
CA LYS A 530 31.14 -4.49 -1.30
C LYS A 530 30.05 -3.46 -1.06
N ALA A 531 28.77 -3.85 -1.03
CA ALA A 531 27.67 -2.93 -0.75
C ALA A 531 27.68 -2.47 0.72
N ALA A 532 28.08 -3.33 1.65
CA ALA A 532 28.23 -2.94 3.05
C ALA A 532 29.37 -1.93 3.23
N VAL A 533 30.50 -2.14 2.58
CA VAL A 533 31.61 -1.18 2.58
C VAL A 533 31.14 0.18 2.04
N ARG A 534 30.39 0.21 0.94
CA ARG A 534 29.84 1.45 0.37
C ARG A 534 28.79 2.10 1.28
N PHE A 535 27.99 1.28 1.95
CA PHE A 535 27.04 1.78 2.93
C PHE A 535 27.71 2.58 4.05
N PHE A 536 28.78 2.01 4.63
CA PHE A 536 29.51 2.68 5.70
C PHE A 536 30.27 3.93 5.22
N GLU A 537 30.78 3.92 3.99
CA GLU A 537 31.35 5.12 3.38
C GLU A 537 30.31 6.25 3.25
N PHE A 538 29.11 5.97 2.76
CA PHE A 538 28.04 6.96 2.74
C PHE A 538 27.60 7.41 4.13
N ARG A 539 27.66 6.52 5.12
CA ARG A 539 27.40 6.91 6.52
C ARG A 539 28.45 7.89 7.04
N ALA A 540 29.73 7.65 6.73
CA ALA A 540 30.81 8.58 7.07
C ALA A 540 30.63 9.95 6.41
N LEU A 541 30.13 9.99 5.18
CA LEU A 541 29.80 11.21 4.43
C LEU A 541 28.45 11.84 4.87
N LYS A 542 27.68 11.20 5.73
CA LYS A 542 26.31 11.59 6.13
C LYS A 542 25.36 11.73 4.92
N ASP A 543 25.56 10.89 3.92
CA ASP A 543 24.80 10.90 2.68
C ASP A 543 23.62 9.93 2.72
N SER A 544 22.46 10.36 2.23
CA SER A 544 21.21 9.59 2.16
C SER A 544 21.26 8.41 1.20
N ASN A 545 22.20 8.38 0.25
CA ASN A 545 22.42 7.26 -0.68
C ASN A 545 22.83 5.97 0.04
N ALA A 546 23.27 6.03 1.29
CA ALA A 546 23.41 4.88 2.17
C ALA A 546 22.18 3.95 2.13
N ALA A 547 20.97 4.50 2.01
CA ALA A 547 19.76 3.69 1.93
C ALA A 547 19.67 2.81 0.66
N ILE A 548 20.32 3.18 -0.42
CA ILE A 548 20.37 2.37 -1.66
C ILE A 548 21.32 1.20 -1.45
N GLU A 549 22.49 1.45 -0.86
CA GLU A 549 23.43 0.38 -0.51
C GLU A 549 22.83 -0.60 0.50
N TRP A 550 22.05 -0.11 1.47
CA TRP A 550 21.33 -0.97 2.39
C TRP A 550 20.40 -1.96 1.67
N ARG A 551 19.66 -1.49 0.66
CA ARG A 551 18.80 -2.35 -0.14
C ARG A 551 19.60 -3.35 -0.98
N GLU A 552 20.75 -2.92 -1.50
CA GLU A 552 21.65 -3.82 -2.23
C GLU A 552 22.16 -4.95 -1.32
N ILE A 553 22.63 -4.66 -0.10
CA ILE A 553 23.02 -5.67 0.90
C ILE A 553 21.85 -6.62 1.19
N ALA A 554 20.67 -6.05 1.43
CA ALA A 554 19.49 -6.84 1.76
C ALA A 554 19.12 -7.85 0.66
N LYS A 555 19.33 -7.51 -0.61
CA LYS A 555 18.99 -8.35 -1.76
C LYS A 555 20.09 -9.32 -2.17
N THR A 556 21.33 -8.87 -2.14
CA THR A 556 22.47 -9.62 -2.70
C THR A 556 23.35 -10.26 -1.65
N GLY A 557 23.29 -9.83 -0.40
CA GLY A 557 24.08 -10.39 0.69
C GLY A 557 23.65 -11.79 1.11
N THR A 558 24.53 -12.51 1.78
CA THR A 558 24.22 -13.78 2.44
C THR A 558 23.27 -13.58 3.62
N ASN A 559 22.73 -14.67 4.20
CA ASN A 559 21.90 -14.60 5.39
C ASN A 559 22.66 -13.96 6.56
N ASP A 560 23.90 -14.41 6.79
CA ASP A 560 24.72 -13.88 7.89
C ASP A 560 25.06 -12.40 7.73
N GLU A 561 25.41 -11.96 6.50
CA GLU A 561 25.65 -10.54 6.23
C GLU A 561 24.42 -9.69 6.52
N ALA A 562 23.25 -10.11 6.05
CA ALA A 562 22.01 -9.38 6.27
C ALA A 562 21.59 -9.37 7.76
N MET A 563 21.80 -10.49 8.48
CA MET A 563 21.49 -10.58 9.90
C MET A 563 22.46 -9.75 10.75
N LEU A 564 23.78 -9.76 10.45
CA LEU A 564 24.76 -8.91 11.14
C LEU A 564 24.48 -7.42 10.89
N MET A 565 24.10 -7.06 9.66
CA MET A 565 23.68 -5.69 9.37
C MET A 565 22.40 -5.30 10.14
N ALA A 566 21.46 -6.25 10.33
CA ALA A 566 20.28 -6.03 11.14
C ALA A 566 20.63 -5.83 12.62
N GLU A 567 21.56 -6.62 13.18
CA GLU A 567 22.08 -6.44 14.55
C GLU A 567 22.71 -5.06 14.71
N TRP A 568 23.60 -4.69 13.79
CA TRP A 568 24.17 -3.35 13.79
C TRP A 568 23.11 -2.24 13.75
N ALA A 569 22.07 -2.42 12.92
CA ALA A 569 20.99 -1.44 12.83
C ALA A 569 20.18 -1.35 14.14
N LEU A 570 19.96 -2.46 14.84
CA LEU A 570 19.30 -2.48 16.15
C LEU A 570 20.17 -1.79 17.21
N SER A 571 21.47 -2.07 17.25
CA SER A 571 22.39 -1.44 18.22
C SER A 571 22.48 0.08 18.05
N THR A 572 22.32 0.56 16.82
CA THR A 572 22.32 2.00 16.49
C THR A 572 20.93 2.64 16.47
N GLY A 573 19.89 1.90 16.87
CA GLY A 573 18.50 2.39 16.97
C GLY A 573 17.78 2.53 15.62
N ASN A 574 18.31 1.96 14.55
CA ASN A 574 17.71 2.04 13.20
C ASN A 574 16.79 0.84 12.91
N ILE A 575 15.68 0.72 13.66
CA ILE A 575 14.77 -0.43 13.64
C ILE A 575 14.25 -0.73 12.22
N SER A 576 13.89 0.30 11.46
CA SER A 576 13.39 0.14 10.09
C SER A 576 14.44 -0.50 9.17
N TYR A 577 15.71 -0.18 9.37
CA TYR A 577 16.80 -0.82 8.64
C TYR A 577 16.94 -2.29 9.03
N ALA A 578 16.89 -2.62 10.33
CA ALA A 578 16.97 -4.00 10.79
C ALA A 578 15.89 -4.88 10.14
N ILE A 579 14.65 -4.45 10.17
CA ILE A 579 13.54 -5.17 9.54
C ILE A 579 13.73 -5.26 8.02
N SER A 580 14.10 -4.16 7.36
CA SER A 580 14.23 -4.13 5.91
C SER A 580 15.38 -4.98 5.39
N SER A 581 16.47 -5.16 6.15
CA SER A 581 17.61 -5.99 5.72
C SER A 581 17.22 -7.45 5.51
N VAL A 582 16.29 -7.97 6.30
CA VAL A 582 15.83 -9.35 6.20
C VAL A 582 14.58 -9.51 5.33
N VAL A 583 13.68 -8.52 5.33
CA VAL A 583 12.45 -8.57 4.53
C VAL A 583 12.74 -8.37 3.03
N ALA A 584 13.58 -7.41 2.65
CA ALA A 584 13.89 -7.16 1.24
C ALA A 584 14.64 -8.32 0.58
N GLY A 585 15.41 -9.07 1.36
CA GLY A 585 16.06 -10.31 0.92
C GLY A 585 15.22 -11.57 1.08
N GLN A 586 13.94 -11.45 1.43
CA GLN A 586 13.00 -12.57 1.64
C GLN A 586 13.46 -13.58 2.71
N ARG A 587 14.25 -13.15 3.70
CA ARG A 587 14.74 -13.99 4.81
C ARG A 587 13.65 -14.12 5.87
N TRP A 588 12.56 -14.78 5.48
CA TRP A 588 11.34 -14.87 6.29
C TRP A 588 11.55 -15.59 7.63
N SER A 589 12.60 -16.42 7.72
CA SER A 589 12.92 -17.21 8.91
C SER A 589 13.78 -16.46 9.95
N ALA A 590 14.34 -15.31 9.63
CA ALA A 590 15.13 -14.48 10.52
C ALA A 590 14.21 -13.71 11.51
N LEU A 591 13.60 -14.42 12.47
CA LEU A 591 12.51 -13.87 13.29
C LEU A 591 13.00 -12.79 14.24
N ASP A 592 14.20 -12.90 14.84
CA ASP A 592 14.74 -11.90 15.75
C ASP A 592 14.80 -10.50 15.10
N TYR A 593 15.12 -10.46 13.81
CA TYR A 593 15.26 -9.23 13.05
C TYR A 593 13.95 -8.75 12.37
N ARG A 594 13.05 -9.69 12.08
CA ARG A 594 11.73 -9.34 11.56
C ARG A 594 10.80 -8.82 12.66
N PHE A 595 11.02 -9.26 13.90
CA PHE A 595 10.22 -8.96 15.09
C PHE A 595 11.10 -8.44 16.23
N PRO A 596 11.88 -7.35 15.98
CA PRO A 596 12.71 -6.77 17.02
C PRO A 596 11.84 -6.23 18.18
N LYS A 597 12.48 -6.00 19.33
CA LYS A 597 11.80 -5.59 20.57
C LYS A 597 12.26 -4.19 21.05
N PRO A 598 12.18 -3.13 20.19
CA PRO A 598 12.58 -1.79 20.62
C PRO A 598 11.65 -1.25 21.70
N PHE A 599 12.17 -0.33 22.52
CA PHE A 599 11.41 0.31 23.60
C PHE A 599 10.83 -0.68 24.63
N LEU A 600 11.50 -1.82 24.85
CA LEU A 600 11.02 -2.89 25.72
C LEU A 600 10.59 -2.40 27.09
N PRO A 601 11.37 -1.56 27.83
CA PRO A 601 10.95 -1.06 29.14
C PRO A 601 9.64 -0.28 29.09
N LEU A 602 9.39 0.48 28.00
CA LEU A 602 8.13 1.20 27.83
C LEU A 602 6.96 0.24 27.57
N TYR A 603 7.17 -0.75 26.70
CA TYR A 603 6.14 -1.78 26.47
C TYR A 603 5.86 -2.60 27.72
N GLN A 604 6.86 -2.96 28.54
CA GLN A 604 6.68 -3.62 29.84
C GLN A 604 5.88 -2.75 30.81
N LYS A 605 6.26 -1.48 30.97
CA LYS A 605 5.55 -0.50 31.80
C LYS A 605 4.07 -0.39 31.43
N TYR A 606 3.77 -0.19 30.16
CA TYR A 606 2.40 0.03 29.71
C TYR A 606 1.60 -1.25 29.49
N SER A 607 2.23 -2.39 29.29
CA SER A 607 1.61 -3.71 29.38
C SER A 607 1.06 -3.96 30.78
N SER A 608 1.87 -3.73 31.82
CA SER A 608 1.45 -3.86 33.20
C SER A 608 0.36 -2.85 33.58
N TYR A 609 0.53 -1.58 33.17
CA TYR A 609 -0.44 -0.52 33.46
C TYR A 609 -1.82 -0.78 32.82
N SER A 610 -1.85 -1.20 31.55
CA SER A 610 -3.09 -1.42 30.80
C SER A 610 -3.65 -2.83 30.93
N ASN A 611 -2.95 -3.75 31.58
CA ASN A 611 -3.28 -5.18 31.61
C ASN A 611 -3.50 -5.76 30.20
N VAL A 612 -2.61 -5.40 29.27
CA VAL A 612 -2.58 -5.94 27.89
C VAL A 612 -1.28 -6.72 27.71
N PRO A 613 -1.31 -7.97 27.23
CA PRO A 613 -0.09 -8.75 26.99
C PRO A 613 0.93 -8.00 26.14
N ILE A 614 2.18 -7.95 26.59
CA ILE A 614 3.27 -7.23 25.90
C ILE A 614 3.45 -7.73 24.45
N SER A 615 3.30 -9.03 24.22
CA SER A 615 3.36 -9.64 22.88
C SER A 615 2.27 -9.09 21.95
N PHE A 616 1.07 -8.86 22.49
CA PHE A 616 -0.06 -8.32 21.72
C PHE A 616 0.15 -6.83 21.40
N LEU A 617 0.71 -6.04 22.34
CA LEU A 617 1.11 -4.65 22.08
C LEU A 617 2.15 -4.56 20.96
N TYR A 618 3.16 -5.44 21.00
CA TYR A 618 4.14 -5.52 19.92
C TYR A 618 3.51 -5.98 18.60
N GLY A 619 2.59 -6.94 18.64
CA GLY A 619 1.85 -7.41 17.46
C GLY A 619 1.12 -6.29 16.74
N ILE A 620 0.38 -5.45 17.49
CA ILE A 620 -0.28 -4.24 16.98
C ILE A 620 0.76 -3.27 16.40
N SER A 621 1.77 -2.87 17.17
CA SER A 621 2.76 -1.88 16.73
C SER A 621 3.57 -2.35 15.51
N ARG A 622 3.87 -3.64 15.43
CA ARG A 622 4.54 -4.24 14.26
C ARG A 622 3.68 -4.18 13.00
N GLN A 623 2.38 -4.40 13.15
CA GLN A 623 1.42 -4.31 12.03
C GLN A 623 1.17 -2.85 11.61
N GLU A 624 1.08 -1.93 12.55
CA GLU A 624 0.73 -0.53 12.31
C GLU A 624 1.87 0.29 11.68
N SER A 625 3.08 0.17 12.22
CA SER A 625 4.19 1.07 11.88
C SER A 625 5.49 0.36 11.50
N MET A 626 5.55 -0.97 11.56
CA MET A 626 6.82 -1.71 11.59
C MET A 626 7.75 -1.19 12.71
N LEU A 627 7.17 -0.77 13.84
CA LEU A 627 7.87 -0.21 15.01
C LEU A 627 8.61 1.11 14.73
N ASN A 628 8.18 1.85 13.73
CA ASN A 628 8.71 3.18 13.42
C ASN A 628 7.91 4.27 14.15
N PRO A 629 8.50 5.03 15.10
CA PRO A 629 7.78 6.06 15.85
C PRO A 629 7.43 7.30 15.02
N ASP A 630 8.14 7.56 13.93
CA ASP A 630 8.01 8.79 13.15
C ASP A 630 7.01 8.70 12.00
N ILE A 631 6.43 7.51 11.76
CA ILE A 631 5.58 7.28 10.59
C ILE A 631 4.21 7.98 10.74
N LYS A 632 3.76 8.56 9.63
CA LYS A 632 2.40 9.12 9.49
C LYS A 632 1.71 8.48 8.29
N SER A 633 0.49 8.05 8.47
CA SER A 633 -0.33 7.53 7.37
C SER A 633 -0.90 8.66 6.51
N PRO A 634 -1.30 8.38 5.26
CA PRO A 634 -1.97 9.37 4.40
C PRO A 634 -3.27 9.93 5.00
N VAL A 635 -3.92 9.18 5.90
CA VAL A 635 -5.16 9.60 6.58
C VAL A 635 -4.91 10.24 7.94
N GLY A 636 -3.65 10.42 8.34
CA GLY A 636 -3.27 11.18 9.53
C GLY A 636 -3.09 10.37 10.82
N ALA A 637 -3.02 9.04 10.75
CA ALA A 637 -2.60 8.22 11.88
C ALA A 637 -1.08 8.38 12.14
N VAL A 638 -0.63 8.36 13.40
CA VAL A 638 0.74 8.75 13.77
C VAL A 638 1.37 7.78 14.77
N GLY A 639 2.65 7.48 14.56
CA GLY A 639 3.55 6.84 15.51
C GLY A 639 3.46 5.31 15.56
N LEU A 640 4.06 4.73 16.60
CA LEU A 640 4.25 3.27 16.77
C LEU A 640 2.94 2.47 16.61
N MET A 641 1.87 2.92 17.27
CA MET A 641 0.55 2.26 17.26
C MET A 641 -0.47 2.97 16.34
N GLN A 642 -0.01 3.86 15.44
CA GLN A 642 -0.80 4.57 14.42
C GLN A 642 -2.11 5.16 14.96
N LEU A 643 -2.01 5.97 16.00
CA LEU A 643 -3.18 6.61 16.59
C LEU A 643 -3.68 7.78 15.75
N MET A 644 -4.98 7.80 15.49
CA MET A 644 -5.64 9.00 14.98
C MET A 644 -5.65 10.10 16.06
N PRO A 645 -5.40 11.37 15.71
CA PRO A 645 -5.42 12.47 16.69
C PRO A 645 -6.71 12.55 17.50
N GLY A 646 -7.86 12.27 16.87
CA GLY A 646 -9.15 12.21 17.54
C GLY A 646 -9.23 11.09 18.59
N THR A 647 -8.70 9.91 18.28
CA THR A 647 -8.62 8.78 19.21
C THR A 647 -7.70 9.10 20.38
N ALA A 648 -6.53 9.68 20.11
CA ALA A 648 -5.59 10.09 21.15
C ALA A 648 -6.22 11.11 22.11
N LYS A 649 -6.93 12.12 21.58
CA LYS A 649 -7.66 13.12 22.38
C LYS A 649 -8.76 12.47 23.25
N MET A 650 -9.49 11.51 22.70
CA MET A 650 -10.54 10.80 23.44
C MET A 650 -9.95 9.99 24.61
N VAL A 651 -8.89 9.21 24.33
CA VAL A 651 -8.22 8.37 25.33
C VAL A 651 -7.56 9.22 26.42
N SER A 652 -6.88 10.30 26.03
CA SER A 652 -6.25 11.21 27.00
C SER A 652 -7.28 11.85 27.92
N LYS A 653 -8.42 12.30 27.38
CA LYS A 653 -9.52 12.87 28.19
C LYS A 653 -10.08 11.82 29.17
N LYS A 654 -10.32 10.58 28.71
CA LYS A 654 -10.85 9.49 29.55
C LYS A 654 -9.94 9.18 30.74
N ASN A 655 -8.62 9.28 30.56
CA ASN A 655 -7.63 8.93 31.57
C ASN A 655 -7.04 10.14 32.29
N ASN A 656 -7.55 11.35 32.09
CA ASN A 656 -7.02 12.59 32.64
C ASN A 656 -5.54 12.85 32.31
N TRP A 657 -5.12 12.49 31.10
CA TRP A 657 -3.75 12.70 30.62
C TRP A 657 -3.65 13.95 29.74
N SER A 658 -2.50 14.62 29.79
CA SER A 658 -2.19 15.71 28.87
C SER A 658 -1.99 15.19 27.43
N TYR A 659 -2.54 15.92 26.49
CA TYR A 659 -2.34 15.69 25.05
C TYR A 659 -2.38 17.04 24.31
N SER A 660 -1.25 17.45 23.74
CA SER A 660 -1.10 18.76 23.08
C SER A 660 -1.24 18.70 21.55
N GLY A 661 -1.21 17.50 20.97
CA GLY A 661 -1.40 17.34 19.52
C GLY A 661 -0.56 16.23 18.90
N THR A 662 -0.47 16.25 17.55
CA THR A 662 0.20 15.18 16.80
C THR A 662 1.70 15.04 17.11
N GLY A 663 2.34 16.11 17.62
CA GLY A 663 3.72 16.07 18.10
C GLY A 663 3.94 15.08 19.24
N ASP A 664 2.94 14.91 20.12
CA ASP A 664 3.03 13.95 21.21
C ASP A 664 3.03 12.50 20.71
N LEU A 665 2.42 12.25 19.55
CA LEU A 665 2.26 10.90 19.01
C LEU A 665 3.51 10.33 18.32
N VAL A 666 4.52 11.13 18.04
CA VAL A 666 5.84 10.65 17.57
C VAL A 666 6.77 10.34 18.74
N VAL A 667 6.38 10.67 19.98
CA VAL A 667 7.12 10.31 21.20
C VAL A 667 6.73 8.88 21.59
N PRO A 668 7.66 7.92 21.60
CA PRO A 668 7.37 6.51 21.87
C PRO A 668 6.55 6.28 23.14
N GLU A 669 6.93 6.90 24.24
CA GLU A 669 6.25 6.74 25.54
C GLU A 669 4.78 7.19 25.47
N ASN A 670 4.51 8.35 24.91
CA ASN A 670 3.14 8.86 24.77
C ASN A 670 2.29 8.00 23.85
N ASN A 671 2.88 7.55 22.73
CA ASN A 671 2.17 6.72 21.75
C ASN A 671 1.81 5.35 22.33
N ILE A 672 2.78 4.67 22.99
CA ILE A 672 2.55 3.37 23.63
C ILE A 672 1.54 3.51 24.77
N ARG A 673 1.64 4.55 25.62
CA ARG A 673 0.69 4.83 26.71
C ARG A 673 -0.75 4.96 26.19
N LEU A 674 -0.95 5.83 25.19
CA LEU A 674 -2.29 6.07 24.64
C LEU A 674 -2.81 4.87 23.84
N GLY A 675 -1.93 4.21 23.07
CA GLY A 675 -2.28 3.06 22.25
C GLY A 675 -2.63 1.82 23.08
N SER A 676 -1.88 1.55 24.15
CA SER A 676 -2.18 0.43 25.06
C SER A 676 -3.50 0.64 25.80
N ALA A 677 -3.80 1.86 26.24
CA ALA A 677 -5.07 2.18 26.86
C ALA A 677 -6.25 2.06 25.86
N TYR A 678 -6.09 2.52 24.62
CA TYR A 678 -7.11 2.31 23.58
C TYR A 678 -7.33 0.82 23.27
N LEU A 679 -6.24 0.05 23.19
CA LEU A 679 -6.34 -1.40 22.97
C LEU A 679 -7.03 -2.10 24.14
N ARG A 680 -6.77 -1.67 25.38
CA ARG A 680 -7.50 -2.16 26.57
C ARG A 680 -9.00 -1.88 26.46
N ASP A 681 -9.37 -0.66 26.07
CA ASP A 681 -10.78 -0.32 25.83
C ASP A 681 -11.46 -1.25 24.81
N MET A 682 -10.71 -1.69 23.77
CA MET A 682 -11.23 -2.64 22.78
C MET A 682 -11.35 -4.06 23.38
N LEU A 683 -10.37 -4.49 24.18
CA LEU A 683 -10.42 -5.78 24.85
C LEU A 683 -11.57 -5.83 25.87
N ASP A 684 -11.77 -4.78 26.66
CA ASP A 684 -12.88 -4.68 27.62
C ASP A 684 -14.24 -4.74 26.94
N ARG A 685 -14.35 -4.06 25.80
CA ARG A 685 -15.60 -4.02 25.01
C ARG A 685 -15.97 -5.37 24.40
N PHE A 686 -14.99 -6.23 24.16
CA PHE A 686 -15.16 -7.49 23.46
C PHE A 686 -14.69 -8.70 24.29
N ASP A 687 -14.91 -8.68 25.61
CA ASP A 687 -14.74 -9.83 26.51
C ASP A 687 -13.32 -10.42 26.48
N ASN A 688 -12.30 -9.58 26.34
CA ASN A 688 -10.90 -9.97 26.16
C ASN A 688 -10.63 -10.84 24.91
N ASN A 689 -11.51 -10.79 23.92
CA ASN A 689 -11.32 -11.48 22.65
C ASN A 689 -10.38 -10.68 21.73
N ARG A 690 -9.15 -11.20 21.51
CA ARG A 690 -8.13 -10.51 20.68
C ARG A 690 -8.54 -10.35 19.22
N ILE A 691 -9.31 -11.30 18.66
CA ILE A 691 -9.81 -11.23 17.27
C ILE A 691 -10.69 -9.99 17.10
N LEU A 692 -11.68 -9.85 17.98
CA LEU A 692 -12.63 -8.73 17.92
C LEU A 692 -11.95 -7.40 18.29
N ALA A 693 -11.04 -7.40 19.27
CA ALA A 693 -10.30 -6.21 19.68
C ALA A 693 -9.35 -5.72 18.56
N ALA A 694 -8.63 -6.62 17.88
CA ALA A 694 -7.78 -6.26 16.73
C ALA A 694 -8.61 -5.75 15.55
N ALA A 695 -9.73 -6.41 15.24
CA ALA A 695 -10.66 -5.95 14.20
C ALA A 695 -11.24 -4.55 14.52
N ALA A 696 -11.60 -4.31 15.80
CA ALA A 696 -12.12 -3.03 16.26
C ALA A 696 -11.05 -1.91 16.25
N TYR A 697 -9.81 -2.25 16.57
CA TYR A 697 -8.69 -1.32 16.52
C TYR A 697 -8.49 -0.76 15.11
N ASN A 698 -8.49 -1.64 14.09
CA ASN A 698 -8.31 -1.26 12.69
C ASN A 698 -9.56 -0.65 12.05
N ALA A 699 -10.74 -1.29 12.19
CA ALA A 699 -11.97 -0.89 11.48
C ALA A 699 -12.91 -0.01 12.30
N GLY A 700 -12.66 0.14 13.58
CA GLY A 700 -13.54 0.82 14.53
C GLY A 700 -14.59 -0.11 15.16
N PRO A 701 -14.89 0.07 16.47
CA PRO A 701 -15.73 -0.86 17.24
C PRO A 701 -17.19 -0.95 16.75
N GLY A 702 -17.72 0.10 16.15
CA GLY A 702 -19.09 0.10 15.63
C GLY A 702 -19.33 -0.93 14.53
N ARG A 703 -18.33 -1.20 13.69
CA ARG A 703 -18.42 -2.18 12.61
C ARG A 703 -18.44 -3.62 13.12
N ILE A 704 -17.76 -3.90 14.22
CA ILE A 704 -17.66 -5.26 14.76
C ILE A 704 -19.02 -5.80 15.17
N ASN A 705 -19.89 -4.99 15.78
CA ASN A 705 -21.25 -5.37 16.14
C ASN A 705 -22.11 -5.69 14.90
N ILE A 706 -21.78 -5.08 13.75
CA ILE A 706 -22.44 -5.38 12.48
C ILE A 706 -21.93 -6.70 11.89
N TRP A 707 -20.65 -7.05 12.11
CA TRP A 707 -20.01 -8.22 11.49
C TRP A 707 -20.19 -9.54 12.24
N LYS A 708 -20.74 -9.50 13.45
CA LYS A 708 -21.10 -10.71 14.18
C LYS A 708 -22.33 -11.40 13.55
N SER A 709 -22.44 -12.70 13.74
CA SER A 709 -23.61 -13.47 13.32
C SER A 709 -24.88 -12.93 14.00
N LYS A 710 -25.98 -12.91 13.26
CA LYS A 710 -27.28 -12.48 13.75
C LYS A 710 -28.33 -13.59 13.67
N ASP A 711 -27.95 -14.75 13.15
CA ASP A 711 -28.83 -15.91 12.96
C ASP A 711 -28.90 -16.84 14.19
N GLY A 712 -28.27 -16.46 15.30
CA GLY A 712 -28.23 -17.26 16.53
C GLY A 712 -27.34 -18.51 16.48
N LYS A 713 -26.85 -18.90 15.29
CA LYS A 713 -26.05 -20.12 15.13
C LYS A 713 -24.60 -19.94 15.63
N GLY A 714 -24.09 -18.70 15.65
CA GLY A 714 -22.71 -18.39 15.97
C GLY A 714 -21.71 -18.99 14.99
N ARG A 715 -20.49 -18.45 14.94
CA ARG A 715 -19.40 -18.96 14.08
C ARG A 715 -18.17 -19.20 14.95
N ASP A 716 -17.35 -20.16 14.57
CA ASP A 716 -16.04 -20.28 15.22
C ASP A 716 -15.06 -19.18 14.77
N ALA A 717 -13.93 -19.09 15.45
CA ALA A 717 -12.92 -18.06 15.23
C ALA A 717 -12.41 -18.04 13.78
N ALA A 718 -12.12 -19.19 13.18
CA ALA A 718 -11.60 -19.29 11.82
C ALA A 718 -12.62 -18.82 10.79
N MET A 719 -13.87 -19.25 10.93
CA MET A 719 -14.99 -18.86 10.07
C MET A 719 -15.22 -17.36 10.13
N TYR A 720 -15.19 -16.77 11.32
CA TYR A 720 -15.33 -15.33 11.50
C TYR A 720 -14.18 -14.55 10.86
N VAL A 721 -12.93 -14.94 11.15
CA VAL A 721 -11.73 -14.26 10.61
C VAL A 721 -11.74 -14.27 9.07
N GLU A 722 -12.04 -15.41 8.42
CA GLU A 722 -12.11 -15.49 6.95
C GLU A 722 -13.22 -14.62 6.37
N ASN A 723 -14.32 -14.43 7.11
CA ASN A 723 -15.48 -13.68 6.68
C ASN A 723 -15.50 -12.20 7.12
N ILE A 724 -14.45 -11.68 7.75
CA ILE A 724 -14.33 -10.25 7.97
C ILE A 724 -14.45 -9.54 6.62
N PRO A 725 -15.45 -8.64 6.43
CA PRO A 725 -15.77 -8.11 5.10
C PRO A 725 -14.64 -7.30 4.45
N PHE A 726 -13.92 -6.51 5.24
CA PHE A 726 -12.82 -5.69 4.72
C PHE A 726 -11.55 -6.55 4.58
N LYS A 727 -11.05 -6.67 3.34
CA LYS A 727 -9.82 -7.42 3.04
C LYS A 727 -8.64 -6.95 3.91
N GLU A 728 -8.50 -5.63 4.09
CA GLU A 728 -7.48 -5.04 4.96
C GLU A 728 -7.62 -5.49 6.41
N THR A 729 -8.81 -5.36 7.00
CA THR A 729 -9.04 -5.74 8.40
C THR A 729 -8.91 -7.25 8.62
N ARG A 730 -9.35 -8.06 7.66
CA ARG A 730 -9.17 -9.51 7.69
C ARG A 730 -7.70 -9.89 7.77
N GLN A 731 -6.86 -9.32 6.89
CA GLN A 731 -5.42 -9.55 6.90
C GLN A 731 -4.76 -8.98 8.16
N TYR A 732 -5.21 -7.81 8.63
CA TYR A 732 -4.74 -7.19 9.86
C TYR A 732 -4.91 -8.12 11.05
N VAL A 733 -6.11 -8.67 11.26
CA VAL A 733 -6.39 -9.60 12.37
C VAL A 733 -5.50 -10.84 12.29
N GLN A 734 -5.39 -11.45 11.10
CA GLN A 734 -4.52 -12.61 10.88
C GLN A 734 -3.05 -12.29 11.24
N ASN A 735 -2.55 -11.16 10.79
CA ASN A 735 -1.18 -10.74 11.05
C ASN A 735 -0.94 -10.44 12.53
N VAL A 736 -1.83 -9.69 13.17
CA VAL A 736 -1.67 -9.30 14.58
C VAL A 736 -1.63 -10.53 15.50
N LEU A 737 -2.52 -11.51 15.29
CA LEU A 737 -2.52 -12.74 16.08
C LEU A 737 -1.28 -13.60 15.83
N LEU A 738 -0.85 -13.70 14.57
CA LEU A 738 0.40 -14.36 14.23
C LEU A 738 1.60 -13.67 14.89
N TYR A 739 1.67 -12.34 14.84
CA TYR A 739 2.74 -11.56 15.43
C TYR A 739 2.74 -11.64 16.96
N ASP A 740 1.58 -11.62 17.59
CA ASP A 740 1.45 -11.85 19.03
C ASP A 740 2.06 -13.20 19.43
N THR A 741 1.72 -14.27 18.70
CA THR A 741 2.27 -15.62 18.95
C THR A 741 3.80 -15.66 18.74
N ILE A 742 4.31 -15.01 17.69
CA ILE A 742 5.76 -14.92 17.45
C ILE A 742 6.45 -14.11 18.56
N TYR A 743 5.92 -12.94 18.92
CA TYR A 743 6.50 -12.14 20.00
C TYR A 743 6.46 -12.86 21.35
N LYS A 744 5.41 -13.60 21.64
CA LYS A 744 5.35 -14.41 22.87
C LYS A 744 6.49 -15.41 22.90
N LYS A 745 6.74 -16.15 21.81
CA LYS A 745 7.90 -17.06 21.69
C LYS A 745 9.24 -16.33 21.87
N LEU A 746 9.42 -15.17 21.22
CA LEU A 746 10.67 -14.40 21.29
C LEU A 746 10.91 -13.72 22.65
N LEU A 747 9.86 -13.42 23.41
CA LEU A 747 9.94 -12.78 24.72
C LEU A 747 10.11 -13.79 25.87
N THR A 748 9.50 -14.97 25.76
CA THR A 748 9.43 -15.95 26.86
C THR A 748 10.18 -17.25 26.59
N GLY A 749 10.58 -17.50 25.35
CA GLY A 749 11.12 -18.79 24.90
C GLY A 749 10.08 -19.91 24.78
N GLN A 750 8.84 -19.67 25.24
CA GLN A 750 7.79 -20.68 25.25
C GLN A 750 6.93 -20.63 23.99
N GLU A 751 6.52 -21.79 23.50
CA GLU A 751 5.52 -21.88 22.43
C GLU A 751 4.11 -21.82 23.05
N ASP A 752 3.24 -21.02 22.44
CA ASP A 752 1.86 -20.90 22.87
C ASP A 752 0.92 -21.08 21.69
N ARG A 753 -0.35 -21.30 21.99
CA ARG A 753 -1.40 -21.44 20.98
C ARG A 753 -1.65 -20.13 20.26
N LEU A 754 -1.97 -20.21 18.97
CA LEU A 754 -2.39 -19.05 18.17
C LEU A 754 -3.67 -18.43 18.73
N LEU A 755 -4.67 -19.28 18.97
CA LEU A 755 -5.97 -18.92 19.56
C LEU A 755 -6.07 -19.50 20.97
N ASN A 756 -6.45 -18.67 21.92
CA ASN A 756 -6.66 -19.09 23.31
C ASN A 756 -8.04 -19.73 23.52
N SER A 757 -8.31 -20.26 24.71
CA SER A 757 -9.56 -20.95 25.03
C SER A 757 -10.79 -20.03 24.93
N ASN A 758 -10.66 -18.75 25.30
CA ASN A 758 -11.74 -17.76 25.17
C ASN A 758 -12.13 -17.57 23.70
N GLU A 759 -11.14 -17.41 22.81
CA GLU A 759 -11.37 -17.22 21.38
C GLU A 759 -11.93 -18.46 20.69
N LEU A 760 -11.48 -19.65 21.09
CA LEU A 760 -12.01 -20.92 20.56
C LEU A 760 -13.43 -21.21 21.05
N GLY A 761 -13.75 -20.87 22.30
CA GLY A 761 -15.09 -21.05 22.87
C GLY A 761 -16.10 -19.97 22.49
N TYR A 762 -15.62 -18.82 22.00
CA TYR A 762 -16.50 -17.71 21.61
C TYR A 762 -17.33 -18.04 20.36
N ARG A 763 -18.58 -17.59 20.35
CA ARG A 763 -19.47 -17.69 19.20
C ARG A 763 -19.63 -16.31 18.54
N TYR A 764 -19.02 -16.16 17.39
CA TYR A 764 -18.93 -14.90 16.65
C TYR A 764 -20.20 -14.55 15.90
#